data_8b26d76e39c5d95ecad336e9f5b701c4
#
_entry.id   8b26d76e39c5d95ecad336e9f5b701c4
#
_cell.length_a   1.000
_cell.length_b   1.000
_cell.length_c   1.000
_cell.angle_alpha   90.00
_cell.angle_beta   90.00
_cell.angle_gamma   90.00
#
_symmetry.space_group_name_H-M   'P 1'
#
loop_
_entity.id
_entity.type
_entity.pdbx_description
1 polymer ?
#
loop_
_entity_poly.entity_id
_entity_poly.type
_entity_poly.pdbx_seq_one_letter_code
_entity_poly.pdbx_strand_id
1 'polypeptide(L)'
;MFALLTDRKTGAASIFEMPAPELRPGGILVRTQYSAISAGTERATLELSGKSLLAKAKARPDLVKQVLDYARQNGVKAAYDKVHAKLDTLTTLGYSCAGEVISVGDGVHEFRPGDRVACGGGGYANHAEINFVPRNLAVRIPSQVSTATASLTTIGAIALQGLRQAKIGIGETIAVIGAGLVGVLTIQIARAAGCRVVAIDLSEQRVKRAAEFGAHLALRADDPTLASSIKEFSRYGVDAAILTAATDSSEPVELAAKILRERGRIIVVGAVGMAVSRANMYMKELSLALSRSYGPGRYDTEYEEGGVDYPIGYVRWTERRNMEAFLDLLATGQIDVNPLLEHRYPIHDGAKAYADLKNGVYTSILEYDGASAAARGTPSSVAATRPRLGDEVRVGCIGAGSFASSVIFPNLLSIKGVRLQSVATASGAGAVSAQRAFKFQSAEQPSELLNNPNVDSVFILSRHDTHAPHAVEALYAGKSVFVEKPLAVHREQLAQLQEAYAARLHAGRVPFVMVGFNRRFAPLTEKIHQFFSGRREPMLVHARINAGFIPHDHWIHAHGGRIVGEFCHFVDWARSVVDSPIHSVTAAGLPDGTQYKSDNVAVTLRFADGSVANLLYLANGDRSVPKEFFEVFCQGAVARLDDFRTLELARDGKVQKFKGIQDKGHRRELQLTIEAIRSGNSSPIPFEELVEVTETTFQVQQALATGEVSRLTPNTQDVSAPASPRPEYLMVGREVFPSSMAEQARD
;
A
#
# COMPACT_ATOMS: atom_id res chain seq x y z
N MET A 1 -16.26 -14.60 1.08
CA MET A 1 -17.10 -13.64 1.81
C MET A 1 -17.63 -12.58 0.87
N PHE A 2 -18.75 -11.96 1.22
CA PHE A 2 -19.29 -10.84 0.47
C PHE A 2 -18.76 -9.50 1.00
N ALA A 3 -18.51 -8.57 0.06
CA ALA A 3 -18.10 -7.21 0.37
C ALA A 3 -18.65 -6.22 -0.66
N LEU A 4 -18.92 -5.00 -0.24
CA LEU A 4 -19.37 -3.92 -1.10
C LEU A 4 -18.15 -3.14 -1.62
N LEU A 5 -17.93 -3.16 -2.92
CA LEU A 5 -16.81 -2.49 -3.59
C LEU A 5 -17.32 -1.46 -4.58
N THR A 6 -16.53 -0.44 -4.84
CA THR A 6 -16.78 0.51 -5.93
C THR A 6 -15.77 0.36 -7.05
N ASP A 7 -16.27 0.44 -8.27
CA ASP A 7 -15.45 0.50 -9.48
C ASP A 7 -15.00 1.96 -9.70
N ARG A 8 -13.69 2.19 -9.73
CA ARG A 8 -13.13 3.54 -9.89
C ARG A 8 -13.39 4.19 -11.23
N LYS A 9 -13.74 3.41 -12.26
CA LYS A 9 -14.09 3.96 -13.58
C LYS A 9 -15.51 4.50 -13.59
N THR A 10 -16.46 3.71 -13.08
CA THR A 10 -17.89 4.01 -13.17
C THR A 10 -18.46 4.69 -11.93
N GLY A 11 -17.79 4.56 -10.78
CA GLY A 11 -18.32 4.99 -9.49
C GLY A 11 -19.48 4.13 -8.98
N ALA A 12 -19.77 3.00 -9.64
CA ALA A 12 -20.83 2.10 -9.22
C ALA A 12 -20.41 1.26 -8.01
N ALA A 13 -21.25 1.23 -6.97
CA ALA A 13 -21.12 0.32 -5.85
C ALA A 13 -21.81 -1.02 -6.18
N SER A 14 -21.14 -2.14 -5.94
CA SER A 14 -21.66 -3.48 -6.19
C SER A 14 -21.13 -4.47 -5.17
N ILE A 15 -21.87 -5.56 -4.96
CA ILE A 15 -21.47 -6.66 -4.10
C ILE A 15 -20.56 -7.60 -4.90
N PHE A 16 -19.47 -8.00 -4.26
CA PHE A 16 -18.52 -8.98 -4.79
C PHE A 16 -18.30 -10.11 -3.79
N GLU A 17 -18.23 -11.31 -4.30
CA GLU A 17 -17.65 -12.42 -3.54
C GLU A 17 -16.12 -12.32 -3.65
N MET A 18 -15.44 -12.39 -2.50
CA MET A 18 -13.98 -12.26 -2.44
C MET A 18 -13.41 -13.11 -1.29
N PRO A 19 -12.11 -13.48 -1.34
CA PRO A 19 -11.44 -14.12 -0.23
C PRO A 19 -11.54 -13.26 1.05
N ALA A 20 -11.66 -13.90 2.21
CA ALA A 20 -11.56 -13.20 3.49
C ALA A 20 -10.14 -12.66 3.71
N PRO A 21 -9.95 -11.59 4.49
CA PRO A 21 -8.62 -11.13 4.85
C PRO A 21 -7.93 -12.16 5.76
N GLU A 22 -6.60 -12.25 5.66
CA GLU A 22 -5.80 -13.06 6.57
C GLU A 22 -5.59 -12.34 7.90
N LEU A 23 -5.47 -13.16 8.97
CA LEU A 23 -5.03 -12.67 10.28
C LEU A 23 -3.55 -12.29 10.20
N ARG A 24 -3.21 -11.13 10.73
CA ARG A 24 -1.84 -10.62 10.78
C ARG A 24 -1.48 -10.21 12.21
N PRO A 25 -0.20 -10.21 12.58
CA PRO A 25 0.25 -9.65 13.86
C PRO A 25 -0.26 -8.22 14.07
N GLY A 26 -0.51 -7.83 15.30
CA GLY A 26 -0.94 -6.48 15.68
C GLY A 26 -2.41 -6.15 15.41
N GLY A 27 -3.23 -7.11 14.93
CA GLY A 27 -4.64 -6.90 14.65
C GLY A 27 -5.55 -8.09 14.96
N ILE A 28 -6.82 -7.93 14.65
CA ILE A 28 -7.88 -8.91 14.90
C ILE A 28 -8.70 -9.17 13.63
N LEU A 29 -9.26 -10.35 13.49
CA LEU A 29 -10.34 -10.60 12.52
C LEU A 29 -11.69 -10.42 13.20
N VAL A 30 -12.54 -9.63 12.56
CA VAL A 30 -13.87 -9.30 13.07
C VAL A 30 -14.91 -9.78 12.08
N ARG A 31 -15.84 -10.62 12.56
CA ARG A 31 -17.10 -10.91 11.87
C ARG A 31 -18.02 -9.72 12.03
N THR A 32 -18.25 -9.00 10.97
CA THR A 32 -19.12 -7.83 10.95
C THR A 32 -20.57 -8.25 11.16
N GLN A 33 -21.26 -7.58 12.04
CA GLN A 33 -22.70 -7.73 12.24
C GLN A 33 -23.46 -6.52 11.67
N TYR A 34 -22.88 -5.33 11.81
CA TYR A 34 -23.45 -4.08 11.30
C TYR A 34 -22.34 -3.16 10.79
N SER A 35 -22.63 -2.43 9.71
CA SER A 35 -21.78 -1.32 9.27
C SER A 35 -22.63 -0.13 8.84
N ALA A 36 -22.15 1.09 9.13
CA ALA A 36 -22.86 2.32 8.88
C ALA A 36 -22.37 3.02 7.62
N ILE A 37 -23.27 3.35 6.71
CA ILE A 37 -22.98 4.15 5.52
C ILE A 37 -23.17 5.62 5.86
N SER A 38 -22.14 6.44 5.66
CA SER A 38 -22.20 7.89 5.87
C SER A 38 -22.51 8.63 4.57
N ALA A 39 -23.69 9.27 4.52
CA ALA A 39 -24.16 9.99 3.33
C ALA A 39 -23.19 11.08 2.84
N GLY A 40 -22.46 11.75 3.73
CA GLY A 40 -21.54 12.85 3.36
C GLY A 40 -20.26 12.36 2.71
N THR A 41 -19.50 11.55 3.40
CA THR A 41 -18.13 11.12 2.99
C THR A 41 -18.16 10.14 1.83
N GLU A 42 -19.05 9.15 1.89
CA GLU A 42 -19.04 8.07 0.91
C GLU A 42 -19.69 8.49 -0.41
N ARG A 43 -20.73 9.36 -0.34
CA ARG A 43 -21.32 9.97 -1.53
C ARG A 43 -20.27 10.80 -2.30
N ALA A 44 -19.48 11.62 -1.61
CA ALA A 44 -18.41 12.40 -2.25
C ALA A 44 -17.37 11.50 -2.94
N THR A 45 -17.06 10.34 -2.33
CA THR A 45 -16.14 9.33 -2.91
C THR A 45 -16.71 8.73 -4.20
N LEU A 46 -18.00 8.36 -4.21
CA LEU A 46 -18.66 7.82 -5.40
C LEU A 46 -18.79 8.85 -6.51
N GLU A 47 -19.18 10.08 -6.19
CA GLU A 47 -19.29 11.19 -7.15
C GLU A 47 -17.93 11.51 -7.79
N LEU A 48 -16.86 11.52 -7.02
CA LEU A 48 -15.50 11.70 -7.56
C LEU A 48 -15.09 10.54 -8.47
N SER A 49 -15.42 9.30 -8.08
CA SER A 49 -15.14 8.10 -8.88
C SER A 49 -15.90 8.09 -10.20
N GLY A 50 -17.12 8.60 -10.27
CA GLY A 50 -17.93 8.69 -11.49
C GLY A 50 -17.55 9.83 -12.45
N LYS A 51 -16.69 10.78 -12.05
CA LYS A 51 -16.28 11.89 -12.90
C LYS A 51 -15.40 11.43 -14.06
N SER A 52 -15.46 12.14 -15.21
CA SER A 52 -14.56 11.92 -16.36
C SER A 52 -13.08 12.11 -15.97
N LEU A 53 -12.16 11.51 -16.74
CA LEU A 53 -10.71 11.64 -16.50
C LEU A 53 -10.25 13.10 -16.47
N LEU A 54 -10.80 13.95 -17.34
CA LEU A 54 -10.51 15.38 -17.35
C LEU A 54 -10.99 16.09 -16.08
N ALA A 55 -12.19 15.74 -15.60
CA ALA A 55 -12.72 16.29 -14.36
C ALA A 55 -11.95 15.81 -13.12
N LYS A 56 -11.49 14.53 -13.10
CA LYS A 56 -10.59 13.99 -12.09
C LYS A 56 -9.24 14.70 -12.09
N ALA A 57 -8.67 14.95 -13.28
CA ALA A 57 -7.42 15.68 -13.43
C ALA A 57 -7.51 17.12 -12.90
N LYS A 58 -8.61 17.81 -13.19
CA LYS A 58 -8.87 19.17 -12.68
C LYS A 58 -9.05 19.19 -11.16
N ALA A 59 -9.69 18.16 -10.59
CA ALA A 59 -9.91 18.04 -9.15
C ALA A 59 -8.63 17.65 -8.36
N ARG A 60 -7.62 17.03 -9.02
CA ARG A 60 -6.40 16.53 -8.39
C ARG A 60 -5.15 16.89 -9.22
N PRO A 61 -4.79 18.18 -9.31
CA PRO A 61 -3.61 18.64 -10.06
C PRO A 61 -2.29 18.06 -9.52
N ASP A 62 -2.24 17.72 -8.25
CA ASP A 62 -1.14 17.02 -7.59
C ASP A 62 -0.85 15.65 -8.23
N LEU A 63 -1.90 14.87 -8.53
CA LEU A 63 -1.76 13.58 -9.20
C LEU A 63 -1.34 13.72 -10.66
N VAL A 64 -1.84 14.75 -11.34
CA VAL A 64 -1.43 15.05 -12.73
C VAL A 64 0.07 15.33 -12.79
N LYS A 65 0.60 16.14 -11.87
CA LYS A 65 2.04 16.41 -11.78
C LYS A 65 2.83 15.12 -11.57
N GLN A 66 2.40 14.25 -10.63
CA GLN A 66 3.04 12.95 -10.41
C GLN A 66 3.06 12.07 -11.67
N VAL A 67 1.96 12.05 -12.45
CA VAL A 67 1.87 11.28 -13.70
C VAL A 67 2.82 11.85 -14.75
N LEU A 68 2.91 13.18 -14.89
CA LEU A 68 3.82 13.84 -15.81
C LEU A 68 5.29 13.59 -15.44
N ASP A 69 5.63 13.66 -14.17
CA ASP A 69 6.99 13.38 -13.69
C ASP A 69 7.34 11.89 -13.91
N TYR A 70 6.38 10.99 -13.69
CA TYR A 70 6.57 9.58 -13.98
C TYR A 70 6.73 9.30 -15.48
N ALA A 71 5.96 10.00 -16.33
CA ALA A 71 6.06 9.89 -17.79
C ALA A 71 7.41 10.38 -18.32
N ARG A 72 7.97 11.44 -17.74
CA ARG A 72 9.31 11.94 -18.09
C ARG A 72 10.40 10.93 -17.76
N GLN A 73 10.27 10.23 -16.64
CA GLN A 73 11.28 9.26 -16.17
C GLN A 73 11.16 7.89 -16.85
N ASN A 74 9.95 7.39 -17.08
CA ASN A 74 9.69 6.01 -17.49
C ASN A 74 9.04 5.90 -18.88
N GLY A 75 8.73 7.02 -19.51
CA GLY A 75 8.06 7.08 -20.80
C GLY A 75 6.54 7.17 -20.71
N VAL A 76 5.92 7.74 -21.75
CA VAL A 76 4.46 8.01 -21.80
C VAL A 76 3.64 6.74 -21.72
N LYS A 77 4.09 5.63 -22.38
CA LYS A 77 3.39 4.34 -22.35
C LYS A 77 3.33 3.77 -20.93
N ALA A 78 4.45 3.76 -20.21
CA ALA A 78 4.50 3.28 -18.83
C ALA A 78 3.62 4.10 -17.88
N ALA A 79 3.54 5.43 -18.11
CA ALA A 79 2.64 6.30 -17.35
C ALA A 79 1.17 6.03 -17.66
N TYR A 80 0.84 5.83 -18.92
CA TYR A 80 -0.50 5.46 -19.37
C TYR A 80 -0.94 4.11 -18.74
N ASP A 81 -0.11 3.08 -18.86
CA ASP A 81 -0.38 1.74 -18.31
C ASP A 81 -0.57 1.81 -16.79
N LYS A 82 0.26 2.60 -16.07
CA LYS A 82 0.15 2.80 -14.62
C LYS A 82 -1.16 3.50 -14.21
N VAL A 83 -1.59 4.51 -14.97
CA VAL A 83 -2.86 5.22 -14.73
C VAL A 83 -4.04 4.28 -14.96
N HIS A 84 -4.03 3.53 -16.06
CA HIS A 84 -5.08 2.56 -16.37
C HIS A 84 -5.15 1.44 -15.33
N ALA A 85 -4.03 0.85 -14.94
CA ALA A 85 -3.98 -0.17 -13.87
C ALA A 85 -4.59 0.36 -12.56
N LYS A 86 -4.36 1.64 -12.22
CA LYS A 86 -4.93 2.25 -11.02
C LYS A 86 -6.44 2.53 -11.15
N LEU A 87 -6.93 2.81 -12.36
CA LEU A 87 -8.36 3.03 -12.62
C LEU A 87 -9.15 1.72 -12.66
N ASP A 88 -8.51 0.61 -13.03
CA ASP A 88 -9.12 -0.72 -13.11
C ASP A 88 -9.24 -1.41 -11.73
N THR A 89 -8.79 -0.76 -10.64
CA THR A 89 -8.89 -1.32 -9.29
C THR A 89 -10.25 -1.08 -8.66
N LEU A 90 -10.81 -2.14 -8.06
CA LEU A 90 -11.92 -2.04 -7.14
C LEU A 90 -11.44 -1.45 -5.79
N THR A 91 -12.29 -0.66 -5.15
CA THR A 91 -11.97 -0.08 -3.82
C THR A 91 -13.05 -0.49 -2.84
N THR A 92 -12.65 -0.92 -1.65
CA THR A 92 -13.56 -1.18 -0.55
C THR A 92 -14.28 0.10 -0.13
N LEU A 93 -15.56 -0.04 0.24
CA LEU A 93 -16.38 1.02 0.82
C LEU A 93 -16.55 0.76 2.31
N GLY A 94 -16.87 1.82 3.06
CA GLY A 94 -17.04 1.76 4.51
C GLY A 94 -15.79 2.11 5.31
N TYR A 95 -16.03 2.61 6.52
CA TYR A 95 -14.98 2.94 7.48
C TYR A 95 -15.47 2.89 8.94
N SER A 96 -16.70 2.38 9.17
CA SER A 96 -17.31 2.26 10.48
C SER A 96 -18.17 1.00 10.53
N CYS A 97 -17.76 0.01 11.32
CA CYS A 97 -18.50 -1.23 11.51
C CYS A 97 -18.45 -1.71 12.95
N ALA A 98 -19.30 -2.67 13.28
CA ALA A 98 -19.29 -3.34 14.57
C ALA A 98 -19.60 -4.83 14.39
N GLY A 99 -19.02 -5.67 15.23
CA GLY A 99 -19.16 -7.11 15.13
C GLY A 99 -18.48 -7.85 16.27
N GLU A 100 -18.11 -9.09 16.01
CA GLU A 100 -17.51 -10.02 16.96
C GLU A 100 -16.11 -10.43 16.52
N VAL A 101 -15.15 -10.43 17.44
CA VAL A 101 -13.80 -10.93 17.21
C VAL A 101 -13.85 -12.44 16.98
N ILE A 102 -13.32 -12.90 15.85
CA ILE A 102 -13.22 -14.34 15.54
C ILE A 102 -11.81 -14.89 15.70
N SER A 103 -10.78 -14.05 15.55
CA SER A 103 -9.38 -14.43 15.75
C SER A 103 -8.55 -13.22 16.15
N VAL A 104 -7.45 -13.49 16.87
CA VAL A 104 -6.54 -12.48 17.41
C VAL A 104 -5.14 -12.78 16.94
N GLY A 105 -4.46 -11.80 16.36
CA GLY A 105 -3.09 -11.89 15.87
C GLY A 105 -2.05 -11.71 16.98
N ASP A 106 -0.83 -12.12 16.69
CA ASP A 106 0.29 -12.01 17.62
C ASP A 106 0.49 -10.57 18.09
N GLY A 107 0.86 -10.41 19.36
CA GLY A 107 1.10 -9.11 19.98
C GLY A 107 -0.16 -8.34 20.41
N VAL A 108 -1.36 -8.90 20.22
CA VAL A 108 -2.62 -8.31 20.68
C VAL A 108 -3.12 -9.06 21.91
N HIS A 109 -3.22 -8.38 23.03
CA HIS A 109 -3.60 -8.98 24.34
C HIS A 109 -4.91 -8.45 24.90
N GLU A 110 -5.40 -7.33 24.37
CA GLU A 110 -6.60 -6.64 24.83
C GLU A 110 -7.92 -7.21 24.29
N PHE A 111 -7.87 -8.07 23.28
CA PHE A 111 -9.07 -8.70 22.69
C PHE A 111 -9.01 -10.22 22.80
N ARG A 112 -10.19 -10.84 22.75
CA ARG A 112 -10.37 -12.31 22.72
C ARG A 112 -11.46 -12.66 21.72
N PRO A 113 -11.44 -13.86 21.10
CA PRO A 113 -12.56 -14.38 20.32
C PRO A 113 -13.86 -14.32 21.15
N GLY A 114 -14.94 -13.85 20.54
CA GLY A 114 -16.25 -13.59 21.18
C GLY A 114 -16.42 -12.18 21.71
N ASP A 115 -15.38 -11.35 21.82
CA ASP A 115 -15.54 -9.94 22.22
C ASP A 115 -16.32 -9.17 21.16
N ARG A 116 -17.31 -8.38 21.59
CA ARG A 116 -18.00 -7.43 20.71
C ARG A 116 -17.15 -6.17 20.56
N VAL A 117 -16.90 -5.75 19.33
CA VAL A 117 -16.04 -4.60 19.02
C VAL A 117 -16.69 -3.65 18.00
N ALA A 118 -16.46 -2.34 18.21
CA ALA A 118 -16.65 -1.32 17.19
C ALA A 118 -15.31 -1.00 16.54
N CYS A 119 -15.32 -0.86 15.22
CA CYS A 119 -14.13 -0.75 14.39
C CYS A 119 -14.18 0.51 13.53
N GLY A 120 -13.04 1.15 13.36
CA GLY A 120 -12.86 2.34 12.54
C GLY A 120 -11.78 2.19 11.47
N GLY A 121 -11.78 3.08 10.51
CA GLY A 121 -10.73 3.21 9.50
C GLY A 121 -11.11 2.73 8.10
N GLY A 122 -10.91 3.61 7.12
CA GLY A 122 -11.07 3.25 5.71
C GLY A 122 -10.01 2.22 5.30
N GLY A 123 -10.43 1.12 4.69
CA GLY A 123 -9.58 -0.01 4.36
C GLY A 123 -9.53 -1.10 5.43
N TYR A 124 -10.05 -0.83 6.65
CA TYR A 124 -10.08 -1.75 7.79
C TYR A 124 -11.50 -2.07 8.26
N ALA A 125 -12.34 -1.06 8.48
CA ALA A 125 -13.73 -1.23 8.90
C ALA A 125 -14.68 -1.10 7.70
N ASN A 126 -14.51 -1.98 6.72
CA ASN A 126 -15.21 -1.91 5.45
C ASN A 126 -16.62 -2.53 5.53
N HIS A 127 -17.43 -2.29 4.50
CA HIS A 127 -18.69 -3.00 4.29
C HIS A 127 -18.41 -4.40 3.74
N ALA A 128 -17.97 -5.30 4.62
CA ALA A 128 -17.59 -6.68 4.32
C ALA A 128 -17.96 -7.60 5.49
N GLU A 129 -18.26 -8.87 5.21
CA GLU A 129 -18.64 -9.86 6.24
C GLU A 129 -17.52 -10.11 7.25
N ILE A 130 -16.25 -10.04 6.82
CA ILE A 130 -15.07 -10.19 7.69
C ILE A 130 -14.11 -9.05 7.40
N ASN A 131 -13.61 -8.42 8.45
CA ASN A 131 -12.59 -7.38 8.38
C ASN A 131 -11.37 -7.74 9.22
N PHE A 132 -10.16 -7.48 8.68
CA PHE A 132 -8.95 -7.40 9.47
C PHE A 132 -8.83 -5.97 10.01
N VAL A 133 -8.71 -5.81 11.33
CA VAL A 133 -8.67 -4.51 11.99
C VAL A 133 -7.46 -4.42 12.90
N PRO A 134 -6.54 -3.45 12.69
CA PRO A 134 -5.45 -3.18 13.63
C PRO A 134 -5.97 -2.84 15.04
N ARG A 135 -5.22 -3.21 16.06
CA ARG A 135 -5.62 -3.09 17.47
C ARG A 135 -6.04 -1.66 17.88
N ASN A 136 -5.39 -0.62 17.37
CA ASN A 136 -5.71 0.76 17.69
C ASN A 136 -6.95 1.29 17.00
N LEU A 137 -7.48 0.56 16.02
CA LEU A 137 -8.71 0.90 15.29
C LEU A 137 -9.94 0.11 15.78
N ALA A 138 -9.80 -0.67 16.85
CA ALA A 138 -10.88 -1.43 17.46
C ALA A 138 -11.07 -1.05 18.93
N VAL A 139 -12.31 -1.04 19.40
CA VAL A 139 -12.70 -0.77 20.79
C VAL A 139 -13.78 -1.72 21.23
N ARG A 140 -13.75 -2.19 22.48
CA ARG A 140 -14.80 -3.06 23.03
C ARG A 140 -16.12 -2.32 23.17
N ILE A 141 -17.21 -2.99 22.84
CA ILE A 141 -18.57 -2.46 22.99
C ILE A 141 -19.05 -2.77 24.42
N PRO A 142 -19.42 -1.75 25.22
CA PRO A 142 -20.05 -1.97 26.52
C PRO A 142 -21.30 -2.85 26.41
N SER A 143 -21.61 -3.63 27.46
CA SER A 143 -22.74 -4.59 27.45
C SER A 143 -24.09 -3.92 27.20
N GLN A 144 -24.26 -2.66 27.63
CA GLN A 144 -25.47 -1.86 27.48
C GLN A 144 -25.68 -1.36 26.04
N VAL A 145 -24.64 -1.33 25.21
CA VAL A 145 -24.70 -0.81 23.84
C VAL A 145 -24.94 -1.95 22.86
N SER A 146 -25.94 -1.80 21.98
CA SER A 146 -26.17 -2.78 20.91
C SER A 146 -25.08 -2.70 19.83
N THR A 147 -24.80 -3.81 19.16
CA THR A 147 -23.83 -3.84 18.05
C THR A 147 -24.27 -2.93 16.89
N ALA A 148 -25.59 -2.85 16.63
CA ALA A 148 -26.12 -1.97 15.59
C ALA A 148 -25.84 -0.50 15.92
N THR A 149 -26.08 -0.06 17.15
CA THR A 149 -25.80 1.29 17.65
C THR A 149 -24.30 1.58 17.59
N ALA A 150 -23.46 0.61 17.97
CA ALA A 150 -22.00 0.72 17.96
C ALA A 150 -21.41 0.84 16.55
N SER A 151 -22.14 0.47 15.50
CA SER A 151 -21.65 0.66 14.12
C SER A 151 -21.46 2.13 13.73
N LEU A 152 -22.03 3.08 14.49
CA LEU A 152 -21.84 4.53 14.31
C LEU A 152 -20.61 5.10 15.06
N THR A 153 -19.85 4.29 15.77
CA THR A 153 -18.78 4.76 16.70
C THR A 153 -17.74 5.63 16.01
N THR A 154 -17.25 5.27 14.84
CA THR A 154 -16.25 6.09 14.12
C THR A 154 -16.82 7.46 13.74
N ILE A 155 -18.09 7.50 13.32
CA ILE A 155 -18.76 8.75 12.93
C ILE A 155 -18.99 9.63 14.17
N GLY A 156 -19.37 9.01 15.29
CA GLY A 156 -19.49 9.70 16.58
C GLY A 156 -18.15 10.25 17.08
N ALA A 157 -17.06 9.52 16.89
CA ALA A 157 -15.72 9.99 17.23
C ALA A 157 -15.28 11.19 16.36
N ILE A 158 -15.73 11.29 15.10
CA ILE A 158 -15.54 12.49 14.26
C ILE A 158 -16.25 13.71 14.88
N ALA A 159 -17.49 13.56 15.33
CA ALA A 159 -18.24 14.61 15.99
C ALA A 159 -17.55 15.05 17.32
N LEU A 160 -17.10 14.08 18.13
CA LEU A 160 -16.31 14.33 19.34
C LEU A 160 -15.04 15.10 19.07
N GLN A 161 -14.28 14.73 18.03
CA GLN A 161 -13.05 15.40 17.68
C GLN A 161 -13.30 16.86 17.31
N GLY A 162 -14.37 17.17 16.62
CA GLY A 162 -14.80 18.55 16.33
C GLY A 162 -14.99 19.38 17.60
N LEU A 163 -15.72 18.82 18.56
CA LEU A 163 -15.98 19.49 19.86
C LEU A 163 -14.70 19.63 20.71
N ARG A 164 -13.79 18.64 20.67
CA ARG A 164 -12.49 18.73 21.35
C ARG A 164 -11.61 19.82 20.77
N GLN A 165 -11.59 19.99 19.44
CA GLN A 165 -10.89 21.09 18.77
C GLN A 165 -11.51 22.45 19.17
N ALA A 166 -12.81 22.50 19.37
CA ALA A 166 -13.49 23.67 19.84
C ALA A 166 -13.17 24.01 21.31
N LYS A 167 -12.62 23.06 22.09
CA LYS A 167 -12.31 23.24 23.53
C LYS A 167 -13.52 23.79 24.29
N ILE A 168 -14.69 23.16 24.04
CA ILE A 168 -15.94 23.59 24.65
C ILE A 168 -15.92 23.49 26.15
N GLY A 169 -16.61 24.45 26.81
CA GLY A 169 -16.82 24.48 28.26
C GLY A 169 -18.31 24.37 28.64
N ILE A 170 -18.58 23.94 29.86
CA ILE A 170 -19.95 23.87 30.41
C ILE A 170 -20.59 25.26 30.37
N GLY A 171 -21.84 25.32 29.87
CA GLY A 171 -22.62 26.57 29.78
C GLY A 171 -22.37 27.39 28.52
N GLU A 172 -21.37 27.04 27.70
CA GLU A 172 -21.15 27.70 26.40
C GLU A 172 -22.32 27.46 25.42
N THR A 173 -22.56 28.43 24.54
CA THR A 173 -23.50 28.29 23.42
C THR A 173 -22.76 27.91 22.14
N ILE A 174 -23.09 26.75 21.58
CA ILE A 174 -22.43 26.18 20.40
C ILE A 174 -23.40 26.20 19.22
N ALA A 175 -22.96 26.77 18.08
CA ALA A 175 -23.70 26.63 16.82
C ALA A 175 -23.16 25.42 16.04
N VAL A 176 -24.08 24.55 15.54
CA VAL A 176 -23.79 23.46 14.61
C VAL A 176 -24.35 23.85 13.24
N ILE A 177 -23.51 24.10 12.27
CA ILE A 177 -23.88 24.49 10.91
C ILE A 177 -23.79 23.28 9.99
N GLY A 178 -24.95 22.78 9.57
CA GLY A 178 -25.13 21.51 8.86
C GLY A 178 -25.68 20.44 9.80
N ALA A 179 -26.99 20.18 9.76
CA ALA A 179 -27.67 19.18 10.56
C ALA A 179 -27.76 17.81 9.85
N GLY A 180 -26.67 17.40 9.17
CA GLY A 180 -26.49 16.05 8.65
C GLY A 180 -26.13 15.05 9.76
N LEU A 181 -25.70 13.82 9.40
CA LEU A 181 -25.37 12.76 10.37
C LEU A 181 -24.36 13.22 11.43
N VAL A 182 -23.21 13.77 11.00
CA VAL A 182 -22.20 14.29 11.94
C VAL A 182 -22.76 15.46 12.77
N GLY A 183 -23.60 16.30 12.15
CA GLY A 183 -24.24 17.45 12.83
C GLY A 183 -25.15 17.02 13.96
N VAL A 184 -26.05 16.06 13.74
CA VAL A 184 -26.98 15.61 14.79
C VAL A 184 -26.27 14.86 15.92
N LEU A 185 -25.16 14.16 15.62
CA LEU A 185 -24.28 13.59 16.64
C LEU A 185 -23.57 14.69 17.44
N THR A 186 -23.08 15.73 16.76
CA THR A 186 -22.44 16.89 17.40
C THR A 186 -23.41 17.62 18.33
N ILE A 187 -24.68 17.79 17.92
CA ILE A 187 -25.73 18.41 18.74
C ILE A 187 -25.94 17.64 20.05
N GLN A 188 -26.12 16.32 19.96
CA GLN A 188 -26.33 15.49 21.14
C GLN A 188 -25.12 15.50 22.09
N ILE A 189 -23.91 15.35 21.54
CA ILE A 189 -22.67 15.32 22.33
C ILE A 189 -22.42 16.69 22.99
N ALA A 190 -22.61 17.79 22.27
CA ALA A 190 -22.45 19.14 22.85
C ALA A 190 -23.45 19.38 23.99
N ARG A 191 -24.70 18.92 23.83
CA ARG A 191 -25.72 18.96 24.89
C ARG A 191 -25.32 18.10 26.10
N ALA A 192 -24.84 16.88 25.88
CA ALA A 192 -24.33 15.99 26.93
C ALA A 192 -23.14 16.62 27.68
N ALA A 193 -22.33 17.44 26.99
CA ALA A 193 -21.24 18.20 27.60
C ALA A 193 -21.70 19.46 28.36
N GLY A 194 -23.00 19.72 28.49
CA GLY A 194 -23.54 20.85 29.21
C GLY A 194 -23.61 22.17 28.44
N CYS A 195 -23.49 22.12 27.09
CA CYS A 195 -23.59 23.29 26.23
C CYS A 195 -25.04 23.58 25.82
N ARG A 196 -25.34 24.86 25.54
CA ARG A 196 -26.55 25.27 24.83
C ARG A 196 -26.27 25.15 23.32
N VAL A 197 -27.17 24.53 22.57
CA VAL A 197 -26.94 24.20 21.17
C VAL A 197 -27.89 24.90 20.23
N VAL A 198 -27.35 25.61 19.24
CA VAL A 198 -28.05 26.18 18.09
C VAL A 198 -27.75 25.32 16.87
N ALA A 199 -28.77 24.79 16.20
CA ALA A 199 -28.62 24.05 14.96
C ALA A 199 -29.01 24.92 13.75
N ILE A 200 -28.26 24.87 12.68
CA ILE A 200 -28.51 25.64 11.46
C ILE A 200 -28.40 24.74 10.24
N ASP A 201 -29.42 24.69 9.39
CA ASP A 201 -29.38 23.96 8.11
C ASP A 201 -30.27 24.67 7.07
N LEU A 202 -30.01 24.42 5.78
CA LEU A 202 -30.86 24.92 4.67
C LEU A 202 -32.17 24.14 4.55
N SER A 203 -32.23 22.89 4.98
CA SER A 203 -33.38 22.01 4.88
C SER A 203 -34.29 22.16 6.08
N GLU A 204 -35.54 22.53 5.84
CA GLU A 204 -36.60 22.59 6.86
C GLU A 204 -36.74 21.25 7.60
N GLN A 205 -36.68 20.14 6.87
CA GLN A 205 -36.77 18.80 7.46
C GLN A 205 -35.63 18.54 8.45
N ARG A 206 -34.40 18.95 8.08
CA ARG A 206 -33.24 18.79 8.96
C ARG A 206 -33.26 19.71 10.15
N VAL A 207 -33.80 20.92 10.01
CA VAL A 207 -34.02 21.85 11.12
C VAL A 207 -34.97 21.24 12.15
N LYS A 208 -36.13 20.69 11.73
CA LYS A 208 -37.05 19.98 12.60
C LYS A 208 -36.39 18.79 13.31
N ARG A 209 -35.70 17.96 12.56
CA ARG A 209 -34.99 16.79 13.09
C ARG A 209 -33.89 17.18 14.09
N ALA A 210 -33.16 18.29 13.85
CA ALA A 210 -32.16 18.80 14.78
C ALA A 210 -32.73 19.18 16.14
N ALA A 211 -33.94 19.75 16.16
CA ALA A 211 -34.68 20.03 17.40
C ALA A 211 -35.05 18.73 18.14
N GLU A 212 -35.50 17.69 17.44
CA GLU A 212 -35.77 16.35 18.00
C GLU A 212 -34.51 15.71 18.60
N PHE A 213 -33.35 15.91 17.99
CA PHE A 213 -32.03 15.47 18.51
C PHE A 213 -31.48 16.38 19.61
N GLY A 214 -32.25 17.36 20.08
CA GLY A 214 -31.96 18.14 21.29
C GLY A 214 -31.28 19.48 21.05
N ALA A 215 -31.30 20.05 19.85
CA ALA A 215 -30.96 21.46 19.68
C ALA A 215 -31.93 22.35 20.47
N HIS A 216 -31.39 23.29 21.22
CA HIS A 216 -32.20 24.23 21.99
C HIS A 216 -32.83 25.31 21.11
N LEU A 217 -32.18 25.62 19.98
CA LEU A 217 -32.69 26.50 18.94
C LEU A 217 -32.30 25.90 17.58
N ALA A 218 -33.28 25.78 16.68
CA ALA A 218 -33.04 25.24 15.34
C ALA A 218 -33.58 26.21 14.29
N LEU A 219 -32.74 26.64 13.36
CA LEU A 219 -33.03 27.72 12.42
C LEU A 219 -32.63 27.32 10.99
N ARG A 220 -33.35 27.89 10.03
CA ARG A 220 -32.91 27.82 8.64
C ARG A 220 -31.75 28.80 8.40
N ALA A 221 -30.80 28.39 7.58
CA ALA A 221 -29.62 29.23 7.25
C ALA A 221 -29.99 30.49 6.44
N ASP A 222 -31.04 30.43 5.66
CA ASP A 222 -31.59 31.52 4.85
C ASP A 222 -32.68 32.36 5.55
N ASP A 223 -32.92 32.11 6.83
CA ASP A 223 -33.88 32.90 7.64
C ASP A 223 -33.34 34.32 7.85
N PRO A 224 -34.04 35.38 7.42
CA PRO A 224 -33.58 36.75 7.60
C PRO A 224 -33.47 37.15 9.07
N THR A 225 -34.17 36.48 9.99
CA THR A 225 -34.12 36.72 11.42
C THR A 225 -33.05 35.91 12.16
N LEU A 226 -32.34 35.03 11.48
CA LEU A 226 -31.38 34.10 12.08
C LEU A 226 -30.40 34.77 13.06
N ALA A 227 -29.77 35.87 12.63
CA ALA A 227 -28.80 36.55 13.46
C ALA A 227 -29.40 37.21 14.71
N SER A 228 -30.63 37.78 14.59
CA SER A 228 -31.37 38.34 15.71
C SER A 228 -31.84 37.28 16.69
N SER A 229 -32.37 36.16 16.19
CA SER A 229 -32.82 35.03 17.00
C SER A 229 -31.66 34.40 17.79
N ILE A 230 -30.50 34.27 17.18
CA ILE A 230 -29.28 33.79 17.85
C ILE A 230 -28.83 34.79 18.93
N LYS A 231 -28.86 36.08 18.62
CA LYS A 231 -28.48 37.12 19.59
C LYS A 231 -29.44 37.17 20.77
N GLU A 232 -30.73 37.02 20.55
CA GLU A 232 -31.72 36.91 21.63
C GLU A 232 -31.49 35.66 22.49
N PHE A 233 -31.23 34.51 21.85
CA PHE A 233 -30.94 33.25 22.53
C PHE A 233 -29.66 33.28 23.34
N SER A 234 -28.55 33.80 22.76
CA SER A 234 -27.19 33.72 23.34
C SER A 234 -26.69 35.03 23.98
N ARG A 235 -27.42 36.11 23.86
CA ARG A 235 -27.14 37.48 24.34
C ARG A 235 -25.91 38.15 23.70
N TYR A 236 -24.79 37.41 23.54
CA TYR A 236 -23.51 37.94 23.04
C TYR A 236 -23.08 37.37 21.69
N GLY A 237 -23.82 36.40 21.16
CA GLY A 237 -23.41 35.51 20.08
C GLY A 237 -22.92 34.15 20.60
N VAL A 238 -22.68 33.19 19.72
CA VAL A 238 -22.24 31.84 20.10
C VAL A 238 -20.74 31.81 20.44
N ASP A 239 -20.33 30.91 21.33
CA ASP A 239 -18.93 30.74 21.77
C ASP A 239 -18.09 30.00 20.74
N ALA A 240 -18.70 29.00 20.07
CA ALA A 240 -18.07 28.27 18.99
C ALA A 240 -19.08 27.87 17.92
N ALA A 241 -18.62 27.77 16.70
CA ALA A 241 -19.38 27.26 15.56
C ALA A 241 -18.67 26.03 14.98
N ILE A 242 -19.41 24.90 14.91
CA ILE A 242 -18.93 23.64 14.39
C ILE A 242 -19.55 23.45 13.00
N LEU A 243 -18.72 23.48 11.95
CA LEU A 243 -19.15 23.35 10.57
C LEU A 243 -19.12 21.88 10.15
N THR A 244 -20.29 21.26 10.06
CA THR A 244 -20.47 19.85 9.67
C THR A 244 -21.10 19.73 8.27
N ALA A 245 -21.33 20.85 7.58
CA ALA A 245 -21.83 20.90 6.22
C ALA A 245 -20.78 20.45 5.18
N ALA A 246 -21.23 20.01 4.02
CA ALA A 246 -20.40 19.73 2.85
C ALA A 246 -20.88 20.57 1.67
N THR A 247 -20.03 21.52 1.23
CA THR A 247 -20.32 22.45 0.11
C THR A 247 -19.04 23.11 -0.36
N ASP A 248 -18.95 23.43 -1.66
CA ASP A 248 -17.82 24.21 -2.20
C ASP A 248 -17.93 25.71 -1.82
N SER A 249 -19.08 26.17 -1.28
CA SER A 249 -19.30 27.55 -0.84
C SER A 249 -18.59 27.82 0.50
N SER A 250 -18.09 29.05 0.66
CA SER A 250 -17.55 29.57 1.93
C SER A 250 -18.62 30.21 2.83
N GLU A 251 -19.88 30.26 2.40
CA GLU A 251 -20.98 30.85 3.19
C GLU A 251 -21.10 30.29 4.60
N PRO A 252 -20.91 28.96 4.89
CA PRO A 252 -20.96 28.47 6.26
C PRO A 252 -19.89 29.10 7.16
N VAL A 253 -18.70 29.41 6.63
CA VAL A 253 -17.63 30.08 7.37
C VAL A 253 -17.99 31.54 7.65
N GLU A 254 -18.52 32.23 6.66
CA GLU A 254 -18.96 33.63 6.81
C GLU A 254 -20.16 33.75 7.76
N LEU A 255 -21.11 32.81 7.69
CA LEU A 255 -22.22 32.72 8.64
C LEU A 255 -21.71 32.50 10.07
N ALA A 256 -20.78 31.58 10.27
CA ALA A 256 -20.15 31.34 11.55
C ALA A 256 -19.50 32.63 12.11
N ALA A 257 -18.72 33.33 11.29
CA ALA A 257 -18.09 34.58 11.70
C ALA A 257 -19.09 35.66 12.10
N LYS A 258 -20.25 35.72 11.42
CA LYS A 258 -21.34 36.66 11.73
C LYS A 258 -21.98 36.41 13.08
N ILE A 259 -22.27 35.15 13.44
CA ILE A 259 -23.03 34.77 14.63
C ILE A 259 -22.18 34.55 15.89
N LEU A 260 -20.86 34.41 15.73
CA LEU A 260 -19.92 34.28 16.85
C LEU A 260 -19.80 35.57 17.64
N ARG A 261 -19.60 35.45 18.96
CA ARG A 261 -19.12 36.55 19.81
C ARG A 261 -17.66 36.89 19.49
N GLU A 262 -17.14 37.96 20.07
CA GLU A 262 -15.71 38.27 20.05
C GLU A 262 -14.92 37.11 20.66
N ARG A 263 -13.75 36.81 20.06
CA ARG A 263 -12.85 35.71 20.40
C ARG A 263 -13.50 34.33 20.29
N GLY A 264 -14.58 34.22 19.50
CA GLY A 264 -15.24 32.95 19.20
C GLY A 264 -14.38 32.04 18.33
N ARG A 265 -14.77 30.76 18.26
CA ARG A 265 -14.02 29.70 17.58
C ARG A 265 -14.81 29.10 16.43
N ILE A 266 -14.21 28.98 15.27
CA ILE A 266 -14.76 28.27 14.10
C ILE A 266 -14.01 26.96 13.97
N ILE A 267 -14.73 25.84 13.96
CA ILE A 267 -14.15 24.50 13.77
C ILE A 267 -14.77 23.87 12.54
N VAL A 268 -13.93 23.57 11.57
CA VAL A 268 -14.34 22.94 10.32
C VAL A 268 -14.15 21.43 10.44
N VAL A 269 -15.26 20.69 10.48
CA VAL A 269 -15.34 19.23 10.53
C VAL A 269 -15.71 18.67 9.15
N GLY A 270 -16.70 19.30 8.51
CA GLY A 270 -17.15 18.97 7.15
C GLY A 270 -16.23 19.54 6.07
N ALA A 271 -16.62 19.36 4.83
CA ALA A 271 -15.91 19.91 3.67
C ALA A 271 -16.62 21.18 3.18
N VAL A 272 -16.08 22.35 3.52
CA VAL A 272 -16.62 23.64 3.10
C VAL A 272 -15.56 24.47 2.38
N GLY A 273 -16.00 25.42 1.54
CA GLY A 273 -15.10 26.40 0.95
C GLY A 273 -14.38 27.23 2.02
N MET A 274 -13.11 27.57 1.79
CA MET A 274 -12.22 28.22 2.74
C MET A 274 -11.77 29.61 2.31
N ALA A 275 -12.54 30.29 1.45
CA ALA A 275 -12.33 31.72 1.16
C ALA A 275 -12.85 32.54 2.35
N VAL A 276 -11.95 32.97 3.22
CA VAL A 276 -12.28 33.61 4.49
C VAL A 276 -12.03 35.10 4.43
N SER A 277 -13.03 35.92 4.79
CA SER A 277 -12.88 37.36 4.90
C SER A 277 -12.01 37.74 6.10
N ARG A 278 -10.83 38.34 5.81
CA ARG A 278 -9.97 38.87 6.89
C ARG A 278 -10.71 39.86 7.80
N ALA A 279 -11.54 40.72 7.20
CA ALA A 279 -12.26 41.73 7.97
C ALA A 279 -13.16 41.12 9.04
N ASN A 280 -13.97 40.10 8.67
CA ASN A 280 -14.88 39.45 9.59
C ASN A 280 -14.15 38.70 10.70
N MET A 281 -13.01 38.10 10.41
CA MET A 281 -12.17 37.42 11.42
C MET A 281 -11.47 38.42 12.35
N TYR A 282 -10.92 39.47 11.77
CA TYR A 282 -10.12 40.47 12.50
C TYR A 282 -10.96 41.27 13.50
N MET A 283 -12.14 41.75 13.08
CA MET A 283 -12.99 42.62 13.91
C MET A 283 -13.43 41.98 15.22
N LYS A 284 -13.55 40.65 15.26
CA LYS A 284 -13.95 39.90 16.42
C LYS A 284 -12.82 39.05 17.01
N GLU A 285 -11.59 39.16 16.49
CA GLU A 285 -10.47 38.31 16.91
C GLU A 285 -10.80 36.81 16.93
N LEU A 286 -11.43 36.31 15.83
CA LEU A 286 -11.89 34.93 15.74
C LEU A 286 -10.73 33.98 15.46
N SER A 287 -10.81 32.76 16.00
CA SER A 287 -9.94 31.66 15.65
C SER A 287 -10.65 30.66 14.73
N LEU A 288 -9.89 30.07 13.77
CA LEU A 288 -10.36 29.03 12.89
C LEU A 288 -9.43 27.83 12.95
N ALA A 289 -9.98 26.64 13.14
CA ALA A 289 -9.23 25.38 13.16
C ALA A 289 -9.93 24.30 12.35
N LEU A 290 -9.13 23.38 11.79
CA LEU A 290 -9.62 22.19 11.10
C LEU A 290 -9.67 21.01 12.07
N SER A 291 -10.73 20.22 12.01
CA SER A 291 -10.84 18.96 12.72
C SER A 291 -10.48 17.81 11.80
N ARG A 292 -9.43 17.07 12.14
CA ARG A 292 -8.93 15.98 11.29
C ARG A 292 -9.59 14.67 11.69
N SER A 293 -10.58 14.23 10.90
CA SER A 293 -11.23 12.92 11.04
C SER A 293 -11.69 12.65 12.49
N TYR A 294 -11.43 11.48 13.06
CA TYR A 294 -11.83 11.10 14.42
C TYR A 294 -10.71 11.27 15.48
N GLY A 295 -9.59 11.92 15.12
CA GLY A 295 -8.63 12.42 16.11
C GLY A 295 -7.16 12.10 15.80
N PRO A 296 -6.25 12.44 16.75
CA PRO A 296 -4.84 12.10 16.68
C PRO A 296 -4.64 10.59 16.53
N GLY A 297 -3.67 10.20 15.73
CA GLY A 297 -3.42 8.83 15.27
C GLY A 297 -3.78 8.63 13.81
N ARG A 298 -4.76 9.39 13.31
CA ARG A 298 -5.20 9.26 11.92
C ARG A 298 -4.11 9.62 10.91
N TYR A 299 -3.84 8.71 9.98
CA TYR A 299 -2.76 8.75 8.98
C TYR A 299 -1.34 8.62 9.56
N ASP A 300 -1.22 8.21 10.81
CA ASP A 300 0.04 7.80 11.41
C ASP A 300 0.14 6.27 11.33
N THR A 301 1.01 5.76 10.47
CA THR A 301 1.16 4.32 10.23
C THR A 301 1.70 3.58 11.44
N GLU A 302 2.53 4.21 12.28
CA GLU A 302 3.01 3.60 13.52
C GLU A 302 1.87 3.44 14.54
N TYR A 303 0.95 4.40 14.58
CA TYR A 303 -0.23 4.31 15.43
C TYR A 303 -1.27 3.36 14.85
N GLU A 304 -1.73 3.57 13.61
CA GLU A 304 -2.82 2.80 13.01
C GLU A 304 -2.41 1.35 12.71
N GLU A 305 -1.27 1.13 12.03
CA GLU A 305 -0.83 -0.21 11.58
C GLU A 305 0.16 -0.86 12.56
N GLY A 306 1.09 -0.08 13.11
CA GLY A 306 2.12 -0.55 14.05
C GLY A 306 1.62 -0.78 15.46
N GLY A 307 0.42 -0.29 15.81
CA GLY A 307 -0.18 -0.48 17.14
C GLY A 307 0.51 0.29 18.27
N VAL A 308 1.38 1.27 17.94
CA VAL A 308 2.08 2.12 18.93
C VAL A 308 1.17 3.27 19.34
N ASP A 309 0.74 3.29 20.62
CA ASP A 309 -0.11 4.38 21.12
C ASP A 309 0.74 5.56 21.64
N TYR A 310 0.19 6.75 21.54
CA TYR A 310 0.81 7.95 22.11
C TYR A 310 0.75 7.95 23.64
N PRO A 311 1.80 8.45 24.32
CA PRO A 311 1.76 8.64 25.76
C PRO A 311 0.56 9.50 26.19
N ILE A 312 -0.30 8.97 27.06
CA ILE A 312 -1.59 9.58 27.42
C ILE A 312 -1.44 10.98 28.01
N GLY A 313 -0.32 11.27 28.68
CA GLY A 313 -0.04 12.59 29.25
C GLY A 313 0.18 13.68 28.20
N TYR A 314 0.57 13.29 26.97
CA TYR A 314 0.80 14.22 25.86
C TYR A 314 -0.36 14.26 24.88
N VAL A 315 -0.98 13.11 24.60
CA VAL A 315 -2.12 13.00 23.68
C VAL A 315 -3.26 12.29 24.40
N ARG A 316 -4.09 13.06 25.14
CA ARG A 316 -5.20 12.49 25.92
C ARG A 316 -6.25 11.82 25.01
N TRP A 317 -6.56 12.42 23.87
CA TRP A 317 -7.65 12.02 23.00
C TRP A 317 -7.14 11.61 21.63
N THR A 318 -6.81 10.32 21.49
CA THR A 318 -6.53 9.69 20.20
C THR A 318 -7.83 9.28 19.54
N GLU A 319 -7.79 8.87 18.28
CA GLU A 319 -8.93 8.32 17.56
C GLU A 319 -9.58 7.15 18.33
N ARG A 320 -8.78 6.20 18.86
CA ARG A 320 -9.27 5.09 19.68
C ARG A 320 -10.00 5.60 20.94
N ARG A 321 -9.40 6.53 21.68
CA ARG A 321 -10.00 7.08 22.92
C ARG A 321 -11.23 7.93 22.63
N ASN A 322 -11.35 8.53 21.45
CA ASN A 322 -12.58 9.18 21.01
C ASN A 322 -13.68 8.15 20.71
N MET A 323 -13.33 6.99 20.12
CA MET A 323 -14.29 5.89 19.92
C MET A 323 -14.79 5.33 21.25
N GLU A 324 -13.88 5.09 22.21
CA GLU A 324 -14.24 4.69 23.58
C GLU A 324 -15.20 5.69 24.23
N ALA A 325 -14.84 6.99 24.21
CA ALA A 325 -15.68 8.04 24.81
C ALA A 325 -17.07 8.13 24.15
N PHE A 326 -17.20 7.89 22.87
CA PHE A 326 -18.52 7.86 22.21
C PHE A 326 -19.36 6.67 22.69
N LEU A 327 -18.74 5.49 22.83
CA LEU A 327 -19.44 4.32 23.38
C LEU A 327 -19.84 4.51 24.84
N ASP A 328 -19.04 5.22 25.65
CA ASP A 328 -19.38 5.56 27.03
C ASP A 328 -20.61 6.48 27.09
N LEU A 329 -20.72 7.46 26.20
CA LEU A 329 -21.92 8.33 26.11
C LEU A 329 -23.17 7.54 25.73
N LEU A 330 -23.06 6.55 24.86
CA LEU A 330 -24.14 5.63 24.52
C LEU A 330 -24.51 4.72 25.70
N ALA A 331 -23.50 4.15 26.37
CA ALA A 331 -23.70 3.23 27.49
C ALA A 331 -24.38 3.89 28.69
N THR A 332 -24.10 5.16 28.91
CA THR A 332 -24.70 5.98 30.00
C THR A 332 -26.03 6.64 29.60
N GLY A 333 -26.51 6.46 28.36
CA GLY A 333 -27.75 7.04 27.86
C GLY A 333 -27.71 8.56 27.70
N GLN A 334 -26.52 9.18 27.68
CA GLN A 334 -26.41 10.63 27.49
C GLN A 334 -26.68 11.06 26.05
N ILE A 335 -26.54 10.14 25.09
CA ILE A 335 -26.93 10.30 23.70
C ILE A 335 -27.73 9.10 23.24
N ASP A 336 -28.67 9.33 22.31
CA ASP A 336 -29.49 8.30 21.68
C ASP A 336 -29.37 8.38 20.15
N VAL A 337 -28.85 7.31 19.53
CA VAL A 337 -28.71 7.22 18.09
C VAL A 337 -29.67 6.22 17.44
N ASN A 338 -30.57 5.60 18.22
CA ASN A 338 -31.58 4.66 17.69
C ASN A 338 -32.43 5.28 16.58
N PRO A 339 -32.85 6.57 16.65
CA PRO A 339 -33.59 7.21 15.57
C PRO A 339 -32.81 7.35 14.25
N LEU A 340 -31.53 7.08 14.25
CA LEU A 340 -30.68 7.07 13.04
C LEU A 340 -30.59 5.68 12.39
N LEU A 341 -31.08 4.62 13.05
CA LEU A 341 -30.99 3.23 12.59
C LEU A 341 -32.24 2.75 11.83
N GLU A 342 -33.05 3.66 11.31
CA GLU A 342 -34.34 3.35 10.67
C GLU A 342 -34.18 2.63 9.32
N HIS A 343 -33.11 2.94 8.58
CA HIS A 343 -32.85 2.38 7.24
C HIS A 343 -31.83 1.24 7.32
N ARG A 344 -32.32 0.00 7.30
CA ARG A 344 -31.52 -1.20 7.40
C ARG A 344 -31.63 -2.03 6.12
N TYR A 345 -30.50 -2.57 5.67
CA TYR A 345 -30.42 -3.36 4.46
C TYR A 345 -29.52 -4.58 4.71
N PRO A 346 -29.88 -5.77 4.24
CA PRO A 346 -28.93 -6.86 4.19
C PRO A 346 -27.76 -6.47 3.27
N ILE A 347 -26.56 -7.00 3.51
CA ILE A 347 -25.36 -6.68 2.73
C ILE A 347 -25.60 -6.81 1.22
N HIS A 348 -26.38 -7.81 0.79
CA HIS A 348 -26.71 -8.05 -0.63
C HIS A 348 -27.44 -6.89 -1.29
N ASP A 349 -28.16 -6.08 -0.53
CA ASP A 349 -28.86 -4.87 -0.96
C ASP A 349 -28.01 -3.58 -0.78
N GLY A 350 -26.71 -3.71 -0.51
CA GLY A 350 -25.82 -2.58 -0.25
C GLY A 350 -25.81 -1.51 -1.35
N ALA A 351 -25.91 -1.91 -2.62
CA ALA A 351 -26.02 -0.97 -3.73
C ALA A 351 -27.29 -0.11 -3.66
N LYS A 352 -28.42 -0.68 -3.23
CA LYS A 352 -29.69 0.02 -3.00
C LYS A 352 -29.58 0.99 -1.82
N ALA A 353 -28.93 0.56 -0.72
CA ALA A 353 -28.69 1.41 0.43
C ALA A 353 -27.96 2.72 0.06
N TYR A 354 -26.98 2.63 -0.87
CA TYR A 354 -26.29 3.81 -1.41
C TYR A 354 -27.17 4.68 -2.32
N ALA A 355 -28.07 4.09 -3.08
CA ALA A 355 -29.01 4.83 -3.93
C ALA A 355 -29.99 5.65 -3.08
N ASP A 356 -30.47 5.09 -1.97
CA ASP A 356 -31.43 5.70 -1.08
C ASP A 356 -30.85 6.87 -0.25
N LEU A 357 -29.52 6.97 -0.10
CA LEU A 357 -28.87 8.14 0.51
C LEU A 357 -29.16 9.46 -0.24
N LYS A 358 -29.53 9.40 -1.51
CA LYS A 358 -29.92 10.58 -2.30
C LYS A 358 -31.25 11.18 -1.83
N ASN A 359 -32.05 10.42 -1.10
CA ASN A 359 -33.41 10.79 -0.66
C ASN A 359 -33.44 11.51 0.70
N GLY A 360 -32.29 12.05 1.17
CA GLY A 360 -32.24 12.83 2.41
C GLY A 360 -32.05 12.00 3.69
N VAL A 361 -31.81 10.71 3.55
CA VAL A 361 -31.52 9.77 4.65
C VAL A 361 -30.20 10.15 5.34
N TYR A 362 -30.15 10.10 6.67
CA TYR A 362 -28.94 10.42 7.45
C TYR A 362 -27.84 9.35 7.29
N THR A 363 -28.24 8.09 7.42
CA THR A 363 -27.38 6.92 7.32
C THR A 363 -28.21 5.70 6.95
N SER A 364 -27.58 4.75 6.29
CA SER A 364 -28.10 3.40 6.08
C SER A 364 -27.21 2.40 6.83
N ILE A 365 -27.80 1.43 7.48
CA ILE A 365 -27.09 0.38 8.20
C ILE A 365 -27.15 -0.89 7.36
N LEU A 366 -25.99 -1.47 7.08
CA LEU A 366 -25.90 -2.80 6.48
C LEU A 366 -25.88 -3.84 7.58
N GLU A 367 -26.67 -4.89 7.41
CA GLU A 367 -26.79 -6.04 8.30
C GLU A 367 -26.15 -7.27 7.64
N TYR A 368 -25.48 -8.10 8.44
CA TYR A 368 -24.75 -9.26 7.97
C TYR A 368 -25.28 -10.51 8.65
N ASP A 369 -25.70 -11.49 7.85
CA ASP A 369 -26.16 -12.79 8.35
C ASP A 369 -24.96 -13.62 8.83
N GLY A 370 -24.91 -13.91 10.13
CA GLY A 370 -23.79 -14.62 10.76
C GLY A 370 -23.56 -16.06 10.29
N ALA A 371 -24.37 -16.57 9.37
CA ALA A 371 -24.38 -17.97 8.97
C ALA A 371 -23.46 -18.30 7.75
N SER A 372 -22.98 -17.30 6.98
CA SER A 372 -22.28 -17.59 5.70
C SER A 372 -20.78 -17.87 5.81
N ALA A 373 -20.13 -17.62 6.95
CA ALA A 373 -18.69 -17.72 7.12
C ALA A 373 -18.21 -19.00 7.85
N ALA A 374 -19.04 -20.02 7.96
CA ALA A 374 -18.62 -21.31 8.53
C ALA A 374 -17.83 -22.12 7.50
N ALA A 375 -16.52 -22.15 7.71
CA ALA A 375 -15.56 -23.20 7.30
C ALA A 375 -15.87 -23.95 6.00
N ARG A 376 -15.35 -23.47 4.88
CA ARG A 376 -15.05 -24.37 3.75
C ARG A 376 -13.63 -24.91 3.91
N GLY A 377 -13.56 -26.16 4.33
CA GLY A 377 -12.55 -27.14 4.06
C GLY A 377 -11.12 -26.88 4.50
N THR A 378 -10.65 -27.61 5.49
CA THR A 378 -9.24 -27.97 5.68
C THR A 378 -8.68 -28.64 4.41
N PRO A 379 -7.56 -28.16 3.85
CA PRO A 379 -6.92 -28.82 2.72
C PRO A 379 -6.24 -30.10 3.18
N SER A 380 -6.60 -31.20 2.51
CA SER A 380 -5.89 -32.47 2.61
C SER A 380 -4.51 -32.32 1.96
N SER A 381 -3.46 -32.61 2.71
CA SER A 381 -2.09 -32.68 2.22
C SER A 381 -1.92 -33.89 1.30
N VAL A 382 -1.77 -33.66 0.00
CA VAL A 382 -1.30 -34.68 -0.94
C VAL A 382 0.09 -34.30 -1.40
N ALA A 383 1.08 -35.06 -0.98
CA ALA A 383 2.45 -34.99 -1.46
C ALA A 383 2.47 -35.40 -2.95
N ALA A 384 2.64 -34.43 -3.84
CA ALA A 384 2.80 -34.68 -5.27
C ALA A 384 4.28 -34.62 -5.66
N THR A 385 4.79 -35.71 -6.22
CA THR A 385 5.99 -35.74 -7.08
C THR A 385 5.77 -34.79 -8.26
N ARG A 386 6.79 -33.94 -8.60
CA ARG A 386 6.70 -33.08 -9.79
C ARG A 386 6.47 -33.91 -11.04
N PRO A 387 5.31 -33.80 -11.71
CA PRO A 387 5.18 -34.26 -13.07
C PRO A 387 5.95 -33.27 -13.97
N ARG A 388 6.54 -33.74 -15.07
CA ARG A 388 6.90 -32.88 -16.19
C ARG A 388 5.66 -32.09 -16.54
N LEU A 389 5.72 -30.77 -16.38
CA LEU A 389 4.62 -29.88 -16.77
C LEU A 389 4.41 -30.05 -18.27
N GLY A 390 3.16 -30.10 -18.71
CA GLY A 390 2.80 -30.00 -20.11
C GLY A 390 3.31 -28.67 -20.68
N ASP A 391 2.88 -28.30 -21.87
CA ASP A 391 3.32 -27.07 -22.55
C ASP A 391 2.97 -25.76 -21.80
N GLU A 392 2.25 -25.81 -20.68
CA GLU A 392 1.73 -24.67 -19.93
C GLU A 392 2.19 -24.67 -18.46
N VAL A 393 2.71 -23.53 -17.98
CA VAL A 393 3.02 -23.25 -16.57
C VAL A 393 1.86 -22.49 -15.93
N ARG A 394 1.24 -23.07 -14.89
CA ARG A 394 0.12 -22.48 -14.16
C ARG A 394 0.67 -21.62 -13.01
N VAL A 395 0.53 -20.31 -13.15
CA VAL A 395 1.12 -19.32 -12.25
C VAL A 395 0.10 -18.84 -11.23
N GLY A 396 0.44 -18.95 -9.95
CA GLY A 396 -0.22 -18.26 -8.85
C GLY A 396 0.55 -17.02 -8.44
N CYS A 397 -0.13 -15.91 -8.12
CA CYS A 397 0.52 -14.66 -7.73
C CYS A 397 0.06 -14.21 -6.35
N ILE A 398 0.98 -13.97 -5.42
CA ILE A 398 0.72 -13.35 -4.12
C ILE A 398 1.13 -11.89 -4.19
N GLY A 399 0.14 -10.99 -4.20
CA GLY A 399 0.34 -9.56 -4.41
C GLY A 399 -0.11 -9.10 -5.79
N ALA A 400 -0.94 -8.05 -5.80
CA ALA A 400 -1.46 -7.42 -7.03
C ALA A 400 -1.29 -5.89 -6.97
N GLY A 401 -0.15 -5.43 -6.43
CA GLY A 401 0.19 -4.03 -6.32
C GLY A 401 0.44 -3.35 -7.68
N SER A 402 0.77 -2.07 -7.64
CA SER A 402 0.99 -1.27 -8.86
C SER A 402 2.09 -1.85 -9.77
N PHE A 403 3.18 -2.38 -9.21
CA PHE A 403 4.26 -2.98 -9.99
C PHE A 403 3.82 -4.30 -10.64
N ALA A 404 3.16 -5.18 -9.87
CA ALA A 404 2.61 -6.43 -10.40
C ALA A 404 1.67 -6.17 -11.59
N SER A 405 0.73 -5.23 -11.42
CA SER A 405 -0.29 -4.92 -12.43
C SER A 405 0.25 -4.18 -13.66
N SER A 406 1.29 -3.33 -13.51
CA SER A 406 1.82 -2.54 -14.62
C SER A 406 3.00 -3.20 -15.35
N VAL A 407 3.70 -4.13 -14.71
CA VAL A 407 4.93 -4.74 -15.26
C VAL A 407 4.81 -6.26 -15.33
N ILE A 408 4.56 -6.93 -14.20
CA ILE A 408 4.68 -8.41 -14.15
C ILE A 408 3.55 -9.09 -14.92
N PHE A 409 2.28 -8.78 -14.62
CA PHE A 409 1.14 -9.45 -15.25
C PHE A 409 1.08 -9.25 -16.78
N PRO A 410 1.29 -8.02 -17.33
CA PRO A 410 1.36 -7.84 -18.77
C PRO A 410 2.47 -8.62 -19.47
N ASN A 411 3.65 -8.71 -18.81
CA ASN A 411 4.76 -9.49 -19.35
C ASN A 411 4.46 -11.00 -19.31
N LEU A 412 3.95 -11.53 -18.19
CA LEU A 412 3.55 -12.93 -18.08
C LEU A 412 2.52 -13.33 -19.15
N LEU A 413 1.49 -12.50 -19.37
CA LEU A 413 0.49 -12.72 -20.41
C LEU A 413 1.08 -12.72 -21.84
N SER A 414 2.23 -12.06 -22.05
CA SER A 414 2.91 -12.03 -23.34
C SER A 414 3.79 -13.25 -23.61
N ILE A 415 4.04 -14.09 -22.61
CA ILE A 415 4.89 -15.28 -22.71
C ILE A 415 4.02 -16.49 -23.06
N LYS A 416 4.37 -17.21 -24.12
CA LYS A 416 3.65 -18.43 -24.53
C LYS A 416 3.79 -19.54 -23.48
N GLY A 417 2.70 -20.26 -23.23
CA GLY A 417 2.69 -21.36 -22.26
C GLY A 417 2.61 -20.88 -20.80
N VAL A 418 2.11 -19.67 -20.55
CA VAL A 418 1.77 -19.18 -19.21
C VAL A 418 0.27 -19.09 -19.06
N ARG A 419 -0.24 -19.62 -17.95
CA ARG A 419 -1.62 -19.47 -17.51
C ARG A 419 -1.66 -18.82 -16.13
N LEU A 420 -2.32 -17.68 -16.04
CA LEU A 420 -2.57 -17.02 -14.76
C LEU A 420 -3.69 -17.79 -14.03
N GLN A 421 -3.30 -18.66 -13.10
CA GLN A 421 -4.21 -19.62 -12.44
C GLN A 421 -4.89 -18.98 -11.24
N SER A 422 -4.14 -18.41 -10.30
CA SER A 422 -4.69 -17.88 -9.06
C SER A 422 -4.00 -16.59 -8.67
N VAL A 423 -4.72 -15.68 -8.02
CA VAL A 423 -4.16 -14.46 -7.43
C VAL A 423 -4.67 -14.27 -6.01
N ALA A 424 -3.76 -13.90 -5.12
CA ALA A 424 -4.05 -13.63 -3.72
C ALA A 424 -3.54 -12.26 -3.29
N THR A 425 -4.26 -11.61 -2.39
CA THR A 425 -3.83 -10.36 -1.73
C THR A 425 -4.30 -10.33 -0.29
N ALA A 426 -3.63 -9.56 0.57
CA ALA A 426 -3.96 -9.47 1.99
C ALA A 426 -5.41 -9.05 2.29
N SER A 427 -6.05 -8.27 1.42
CA SER A 427 -7.42 -7.76 1.62
C SER A 427 -8.49 -8.47 0.78
N GLY A 428 -8.11 -9.32 -0.18
CA GLY A 428 -9.01 -9.98 -1.13
C GLY A 428 -9.53 -9.06 -2.26
N ALA A 429 -9.83 -7.81 -2.01
CA ALA A 429 -10.34 -6.88 -3.03
C ALA A 429 -9.36 -6.65 -4.18
N GLY A 430 -8.06 -6.57 -3.86
CA GLY A 430 -7.00 -6.51 -4.86
C GLY A 430 -6.93 -7.77 -5.71
N ALA A 431 -7.17 -8.94 -5.13
CA ALA A 431 -7.20 -10.22 -5.84
C ALA A 431 -8.35 -10.26 -6.85
N VAL A 432 -9.57 -9.90 -6.44
CA VAL A 432 -10.74 -9.83 -7.35
C VAL A 432 -10.52 -8.79 -8.46
N SER A 433 -9.91 -7.64 -8.14
CA SER A 433 -9.57 -6.63 -9.14
C SER A 433 -8.60 -7.18 -10.19
N ALA A 434 -7.52 -7.85 -9.75
CA ALA A 434 -6.54 -8.46 -10.63
C ALA A 434 -7.12 -9.63 -11.43
N GLN A 435 -7.95 -10.46 -10.81
CA GLN A 435 -8.65 -11.55 -11.48
C GLN A 435 -9.45 -11.04 -12.68
N ARG A 436 -10.21 -9.98 -12.48
CA ARG A 436 -11.03 -9.38 -13.56
C ARG A 436 -10.16 -8.73 -14.65
N ALA A 437 -9.16 -7.94 -14.24
CA ALA A 437 -8.32 -7.17 -15.17
C ALA A 437 -7.39 -8.05 -16.01
N PHE A 438 -6.82 -9.10 -15.42
CA PHE A 438 -5.79 -9.95 -16.03
C PHE A 438 -6.27 -11.39 -16.30
N LYS A 439 -7.56 -11.68 -16.06
CA LYS A 439 -8.21 -12.98 -16.35
C LYS A 439 -7.57 -14.14 -15.58
N PHE A 440 -7.20 -13.96 -14.33
CA PHE A 440 -6.90 -15.09 -13.46
C PHE A 440 -8.13 -15.98 -13.31
N GLN A 441 -7.89 -17.30 -13.19
CA GLN A 441 -9.01 -18.25 -13.06
C GLN A 441 -9.70 -18.12 -11.71
N SER A 442 -8.93 -17.87 -10.64
CA SER A 442 -9.46 -17.70 -9.28
C SER A 442 -8.80 -16.55 -8.54
N ALA A 443 -9.54 -16.01 -7.56
CA ALA A 443 -9.03 -15.16 -6.48
C ALA A 443 -9.14 -15.94 -5.19
N GLU A 444 -8.02 -16.10 -4.47
CA GLU A 444 -7.89 -17.00 -3.31
C GLU A 444 -7.19 -16.27 -2.15
N GLN A 445 -7.21 -16.87 -0.95
CA GLN A 445 -6.29 -16.48 0.11
C GLN A 445 -4.87 -16.95 -0.21
N PRO A 446 -3.80 -16.33 0.30
CA PRO A 446 -2.42 -16.79 0.10
C PRO A 446 -2.23 -18.26 0.49
N SER A 447 -2.75 -18.68 1.63
CA SER A 447 -2.70 -20.09 2.09
C SER A 447 -3.44 -21.06 1.17
N GLU A 448 -4.59 -20.67 0.62
CA GLU A 448 -5.34 -21.48 -0.34
C GLU A 448 -4.55 -21.62 -1.67
N LEU A 449 -4.00 -20.51 -2.17
CA LEU A 449 -3.18 -20.48 -3.39
C LEU A 449 -1.95 -21.39 -3.26
N LEU A 450 -1.24 -21.32 -2.13
CA LEU A 450 -0.05 -22.13 -1.88
C LEU A 450 -0.37 -23.64 -1.89
N ASN A 451 -1.53 -24.03 -1.37
CA ASN A 451 -1.99 -25.42 -1.34
C ASN A 451 -2.78 -25.84 -2.60
N ASN A 452 -3.02 -24.93 -3.56
CA ASN A 452 -3.77 -25.24 -4.77
C ASN A 452 -2.98 -26.17 -5.71
N PRO A 453 -3.46 -27.41 -5.98
CA PRO A 453 -2.76 -28.35 -6.85
C PRO A 453 -2.70 -27.90 -8.32
N ASN A 454 -3.52 -26.94 -8.70
CA ASN A 454 -3.51 -26.35 -10.04
C ASN A 454 -2.53 -25.19 -10.19
N VAL A 455 -1.74 -24.86 -9.17
CA VAL A 455 -0.65 -23.88 -9.22
C VAL A 455 0.68 -24.62 -9.25
N ASP A 456 1.49 -24.37 -10.28
CA ASP A 456 2.82 -24.97 -10.45
C ASP A 456 3.92 -24.08 -9.89
N SER A 457 3.76 -22.76 -10.07
CA SER A 457 4.73 -21.76 -9.65
C SER A 457 4.03 -20.60 -8.95
N VAL A 458 4.66 -20.09 -7.90
CA VAL A 458 4.17 -18.95 -7.12
C VAL A 458 5.07 -17.75 -7.35
N PHE A 459 4.47 -16.64 -7.78
CA PHE A 459 5.10 -15.34 -7.96
C PHE A 459 4.73 -14.46 -6.76
N ILE A 460 5.71 -14.16 -5.92
CA ILE A 460 5.56 -13.36 -4.70
C ILE A 460 5.88 -11.91 -5.02
N LEU A 461 4.85 -11.07 -5.06
CA LEU A 461 4.84 -9.69 -5.52
C LEU A 461 4.26 -8.75 -4.44
N SER A 462 4.33 -9.18 -3.20
CA SER A 462 3.75 -8.54 -2.02
C SER A 462 4.65 -7.44 -1.46
N ARG A 463 4.50 -7.06 -0.18
CA ARG A 463 5.43 -6.15 0.51
C ARG A 463 6.72 -6.90 0.91
N HIS A 464 7.82 -6.19 1.02
CA HIS A 464 9.16 -6.73 1.25
C HIS A 464 9.27 -7.69 2.44
N ASP A 465 8.63 -7.35 3.56
CA ASP A 465 8.64 -8.12 4.80
C ASP A 465 7.96 -9.49 4.69
N THR A 466 7.07 -9.66 3.70
CA THR A 466 6.33 -10.91 3.47
C THR A 466 6.95 -11.81 2.41
N HIS A 467 8.01 -11.37 1.72
CA HIS A 467 8.65 -12.11 0.64
C HIS A 467 9.21 -13.46 1.11
N ALA A 468 10.10 -13.43 2.09
CA ALA A 468 10.72 -14.66 2.61
C ALA A 468 9.72 -15.61 3.29
N PRO A 469 8.80 -15.15 4.15
CA PRO A 469 7.77 -16.03 4.71
C PRO A 469 6.96 -16.78 3.65
N HIS A 470 6.42 -16.09 2.64
CA HIS A 470 5.68 -16.76 1.56
C HIS A 470 6.56 -17.66 0.70
N ALA A 471 7.84 -17.31 0.51
CA ALA A 471 8.77 -18.17 -0.22
C ALA A 471 9.05 -19.49 0.53
N VAL A 472 9.22 -19.43 1.85
CA VAL A 472 9.36 -20.60 2.72
C VAL A 472 8.13 -21.50 2.63
N GLU A 473 6.93 -20.94 2.79
CA GLU A 473 5.68 -21.67 2.67
C GLU A 473 5.50 -22.32 1.29
N ALA A 474 5.81 -21.57 0.21
CA ALA A 474 5.74 -22.06 -1.16
C ALA A 474 6.73 -23.21 -1.41
N LEU A 475 7.94 -23.15 -0.86
CA LEU A 475 8.92 -24.23 -0.92
C LEU A 475 8.40 -25.48 -0.22
N TYR A 476 7.86 -25.37 1.00
CA TYR A 476 7.27 -26.50 1.71
C TYR A 476 6.06 -27.09 0.95
N ALA A 477 5.25 -26.27 0.30
CA ALA A 477 4.17 -26.69 -0.58
C ALA A 477 4.66 -27.30 -1.92
N GLY A 478 5.98 -27.33 -2.17
CA GLY A 478 6.60 -27.95 -3.35
C GLY A 478 6.47 -27.12 -4.64
N LYS A 479 6.17 -25.85 -4.52
CA LYS A 479 6.03 -24.93 -5.67
C LYS A 479 7.38 -24.43 -6.17
N SER A 480 7.46 -24.06 -7.45
CA SER A 480 8.54 -23.22 -7.97
C SER A 480 8.26 -21.77 -7.53
N VAL A 481 9.30 -21.05 -7.11
CA VAL A 481 9.14 -19.73 -6.49
C VAL A 481 9.85 -18.66 -7.31
N PHE A 482 9.12 -17.62 -7.68
CA PHE A 482 9.68 -16.35 -8.10
C PHE A 482 9.35 -15.32 -7.02
N VAL A 483 10.36 -14.60 -6.53
CA VAL A 483 10.20 -13.56 -5.50
C VAL A 483 10.65 -12.23 -6.06
N GLU A 484 9.80 -11.19 -5.97
CA GLU A 484 10.31 -9.84 -6.17
C GLU A 484 11.38 -9.51 -5.13
N LYS A 485 12.29 -8.63 -5.53
CA LYS A 485 13.35 -8.19 -4.62
C LYS A 485 12.78 -7.29 -3.49
N PRO A 486 13.38 -7.27 -2.33
CA PRO A 486 14.47 -8.12 -1.86
C PRO A 486 13.99 -9.52 -1.49
N LEU A 487 14.89 -10.48 -1.51
CA LEU A 487 14.59 -11.86 -1.12
C LEU A 487 14.16 -11.96 0.36
N ALA A 488 14.84 -11.21 1.23
CA ALA A 488 14.56 -11.09 2.65
C ALA A 488 14.93 -9.69 3.13
N VAL A 489 14.32 -9.24 4.23
CA VAL A 489 14.60 -7.92 4.86
C VAL A 489 15.44 -8.00 6.13
N HIS A 490 15.60 -9.22 6.68
CA HIS A 490 16.42 -9.50 7.87
C HIS A 490 17.16 -10.83 7.71
N ARG A 491 18.28 -10.99 8.43
CA ARG A 491 19.11 -12.21 8.38
C ARG A 491 18.34 -13.46 8.82
N GLU A 492 17.47 -13.33 9.81
CA GLU A 492 16.64 -14.42 10.31
C GLU A 492 15.70 -14.96 9.21
N GLN A 493 15.11 -14.09 8.41
CA GLN A 493 14.28 -14.49 7.27
C GLN A 493 15.10 -15.20 6.19
N LEU A 494 16.32 -14.70 5.92
CA LEU A 494 17.21 -15.35 4.97
C LEU A 494 17.64 -16.74 5.45
N ALA A 495 17.96 -16.89 6.73
CA ALA A 495 18.30 -18.18 7.34
C ALA A 495 17.16 -19.18 7.24
N GLN A 496 15.92 -18.78 7.56
CA GLN A 496 14.72 -19.63 7.43
C GLN A 496 14.52 -20.11 5.98
N LEU A 497 14.77 -19.23 5.01
CA LEU A 497 14.65 -19.60 3.59
C LEU A 497 15.74 -20.57 3.16
N GLN A 498 16.98 -20.39 3.63
CA GLN A 498 18.10 -21.33 3.38
C GLN A 498 17.78 -22.70 4.00
N GLU A 499 17.25 -22.74 5.21
CA GLU A 499 16.82 -23.97 5.86
C GLU A 499 15.72 -24.70 5.06
N ALA A 500 14.68 -23.96 4.63
CA ALA A 500 13.62 -24.53 3.80
C ALA A 500 14.15 -25.06 2.45
N TYR A 501 15.07 -24.34 1.82
CA TYR A 501 15.73 -24.76 0.59
C TYR A 501 16.54 -26.05 0.80
N ALA A 502 17.38 -26.10 1.83
CA ALA A 502 18.18 -27.27 2.20
C ALA A 502 17.31 -28.49 2.55
N ALA A 503 16.22 -28.30 3.33
CA ALA A 503 15.27 -29.36 3.67
C ALA A 503 14.66 -30.01 2.41
N ARG A 504 14.38 -29.23 1.38
CA ARG A 504 13.85 -29.74 0.09
C ARG A 504 14.90 -30.51 -0.70
N LEU A 505 16.17 -30.05 -0.70
CA LEU A 505 17.28 -30.78 -1.30
C LEU A 505 17.51 -32.13 -0.62
N HIS A 506 17.52 -32.17 0.71
CA HIS A 506 17.67 -33.41 1.49
C HIS A 506 16.52 -34.40 1.23
N ALA A 507 15.31 -33.89 0.93
CA ALA A 507 14.18 -34.72 0.52
C ALA A 507 14.28 -35.23 -0.94
N GLY A 508 15.40 -35.06 -1.61
CA GLY A 508 15.65 -35.51 -2.99
C GLY A 508 14.90 -34.68 -4.05
N ARG A 509 14.51 -33.45 -3.71
CA ARG A 509 13.80 -32.55 -4.61
C ARG A 509 14.62 -31.27 -4.81
N VAL A 510 14.98 -30.95 -6.04
CA VAL A 510 15.68 -29.71 -6.36
C VAL A 510 14.68 -28.56 -6.29
N PRO A 511 14.78 -27.65 -5.29
CA PRO A 511 13.90 -26.50 -5.22
C PRO A 511 14.22 -25.50 -6.31
N PHE A 512 13.23 -24.69 -6.70
CA PHE A 512 13.41 -23.60 -7.65
C PHE A 512 13.09 -22.29 -6.95
N VAL A 513 14.09 -21.41 -6.85
CA VAL A 513 13.93 -20.04 -6.33
C VAL A 513 14.60 -19.08 -7.33
N MET A 514 13.86 -18.07 -7.73
CA MET A 514 14.31 -16.96 -8.56
C MET A 514 13.96 -15.64 -7.90
N VAL A 515 14.85 -14.66 -7.93
CA VAL A 515 14.60 -13.30 -7.42
C VAL A 515 14.51 -12.32 -8.58
N GLY A 516 13.63 -11.34 -8.50
CA GLY A 516 13.37 -10.30 -9.49
C GLY A 516 14.54 -9.34 -9.74
N PHE A 517 15.71 -9.88 -10.05
CA PHE A 517 16.92 -9.12 -10.41
C PHE A 517 17.00 -8.89 -11.92
N ASN A 518 16.07 -8.12 -12.42
CA ASN A 518 15.83 -7.91 -13.85
C ASN A 518 17.01 -7.31 -14.63
N ARG A 519 17.84 -6.47 -14.01
CA ARG A 519 18.87 -5.67 -14.71
C ARG A 519 19.97 -6.51 -15.36
N ARG A 520 20.30 -7.67 -14.80
CA ARG A 520 21.27 -8.60 -15.41
C ARG A 520 20.79 -9.18 -16.74
N PHE A 521 19.45 -9.25 -16.94
CA PHE A 521 18.81 -9.74 -18.15
C PHE A 521 18.45 -8.64 -19.15
N ALA A 522 18.85 -7.40 -18.89
CA ALA A 522 18.65 -6.31 -19.83
C ALA A 522 19.47 -6.54 -21.12
N PRO A 523 18.89 -6.29 -22.31
CA PRO A 523 19.61 -6.56 -23.58
C PRO A 523 20.96 -5.86 -23.69
N LEU A 524 21.09 -4.67 -23.11
CA LEU A 524 22.35 -3.94 -23.08
C LEU A 524 23.35 -4.52 -22.07
N THR A 525 22.88 -5.11 -20.96
CA THR A 525 23.74 -5.85 -20.02
C THR A 525 24.22 -7.14 -20.63
N GLU A 526 23.40 -7.88 -21.37
CA GLU A 526 23.82 -9.09 -22.09
C GLU A 526 24.95 -8.77 -23.08
N LYS A 527 24.91 -7.60 -23.74
CA LYS A 527 26.05 -7.15 -24.61
C LYS A 527 27.32 -6.84 -23.82
N ILE A 528 27.22 -6.32 -22.60
CA ILE A 528 28.37 -6.11 -21.70
C ILE A 528 28.98 -7.47 -21.32
N HIS A 529 28.16 -8.45 -20.93
CA HIS A 529 28.61 -9.82 -20.64
C HIS A 529 29.35 -10.43 -21.83
N GLN A 530 28.81 -10.33 -23.05
CA GLN A 530 29.44 -10.82 -24.26
C GLN A 530 30.76 -10.09 -24.58
N PHE A 531 30.77 -8.77 -24.36
CA PHE A 531 31.95 -7.94 -24.66
C PHE A 531 33.15 -8.27 -23.76
N PHE A 532 32.91 -8.63 -22.50
CA PHE A 532 33.94 -9.01 -21.54
C PHE A 532 34.07 -10.55 -21.36
N SER A 533 33.35 -11.33 -22.15
CA SER A 533 33.46 -12.79 -22.08
C SER A 533 34.88 -13.24 -22.36
N GLY A 534 35.41 -14.16 -21.54
CA GLY A 534 36.80 -14.67 -21.66
C GLY A 534 37.89 -13.70 -21.19
N ARG A 535 37.55 -12.65 -20.44
CA ARG A 535 38.52 -11.80 -19.75
C ARG A 535 39.48 -12.62 -18.88
N ARG A 536 40.72 -12.17 -18.75
CA ARG A 536 41.77 -12.84 -17.96
C ARG A 536 42.26 -11.99 -16.78
N GLU A 537 41.84 -10.73 -16.70
CA GLU A 537 42.24 -9.79 -15.66
C GLU A 537 41.03 -9.31 -14.86
N PRO A 538 41.25 -8.87 -13.60
CA PRO A 538 40.25 -8.22 -12.81
C PRO A 538 39.68 -6.98 -13.51
N MET A 539 38.42 -6.66 -13.23
CA MET A 539 37.76 -5.46 -13.76
C MET A 539 37.42 -4.43 -12.67
N LEU A 540 37.34 -3.20 -13.09
CA LEU A 540 36.79 -2.13 -12.26
C LEU A 540 35.42 -1.76 -12.79
N VAL A 541 34.43 -1.79 -11.90
CA VAL A 541 33.05 -1.37 -12.16
C VAL A 541 32.77 -0.08 -11.39
N HIS A 542 32.21 0.89 -12.06
CA HIS A 542 31.70 2.11 -11.42
C HIS A 542 30.21 2.26 -11.75
N ALA A 543 29.38 2.52 -10.72
CA ALA A 543 27.95 2.75 -10.89
C ALA A 543 27.49 3.97 -10.08
N ARG A 544 26.72 4.84 -10.74
CA ARG A 544 26.04 5.98 -10.10
C ARG A 544 24.53 5.81 -10.25
N ILE A 545 23.85 5.78 -9.12
CA ILE A 545 22.40 5.62 -9.03
C ILE A 545 21.80 6.89 -8.43
N ASN A 546 21.18 7.71 -9.27
CA ASN A 546 20.42 8.90 -8.86
C ASN A 546 18.99 8.47 -8.50
N ALA A 547 18.80 7.94 -7.30
CA ALA A 547 17.57 7.30 -6.88
C ALA A 547 16.45 8.30 -6.56
N GLY A 548 16.82 9.55 -6.18
CA GLY A 548 15.88 10.60 -5.78
C GLY A 548 15.25 10.39 -4.42
N PHE A 549 14.63 11.43 -3.89
CA PHE A 549 14.01 11.44 -2.57
C PHE A 549 12.73 10.59 -2.50
N ILE A 550 12.57 9.85 -1.39
CA ILE A 550 11.34 9.18 -0.98
C ILE A 550 10.97 9.71 0.42
N PRO A 551 9.70 10.15 0.66
CA PRO A 551 9.26 10.62 1.97
C PRO A 551 9.48 9.58 3.08
N HIS A 552 9.77 10.03 4.30
CA HIS A 552 10.12 9.15 5.43
C HIS A 552 8.97 8.27 5.91
N ASP A 553 7.72 8.71 5.68
CA ASP A 553 6.49 7.96 5.96
C ASP A 553 6.17 6.89 4.89
N HIS A 554 7.00 6.75 3.87
CA HIS A 554 6.80 5.71 2.87
C HIS A 554 7.19 4.33 3.44
N TRP A 555 6.34 3.35 3.23
CA TRP A 555 6.46 1.98 3.76
C TRP A 555 7.81 1.30 3.53
N ILE A 556 8.57 1.68 2.49
CA ILE A 556 9.88 1.11 2.17
C ILE A 556 10.88 1.29 3.32
N HIS A 557 10.77 2.39 4.07
CA HIS A 557 11.68 2.68 5.18
C HIS A 557 11.43 1.76 6.38
N ALA A 558 10.19 1.33 6.61
CA ALA A 558 9.82 0.39 7.67
C ALA A 558 10.17 -1.07 7.34
N HIS A 559 10.32 -1.42 6.04
CA HIS A 559 10.52 -2.80 5.59
C HIS A 559 11.87 -3.00 4.90
N GLY A 560 12.95 -2.93 5.67
CA GLY A 560 14.33 -3.14 5.20
C GLY A 560 15.04 -1.91 4.66
N GLY A 561 14.35 -0.78 4.50
CA GLY A 561 14.93 0.46 3.98
C GLY A 561 15.33 0.38 2.51
N ARG A 562 15.98 1.43 2.03
CA ARG A 562 16.36 1.53 0.61
C ARG A 562 17.59 0.70 0.24
N ILE A 563 18.47 0.42 1.19
CA ILE A 563 19.66 -0.40 0.95
C ILE A 563 19.24 -1.84 0.62
N VAL A 564 18.43 -2.45 1.47
CA VAL A 564 17.92 -3.80 1.21
C VAL A 564 16.90 -3.79 0.09
N GLY A 565 15.96 -2.84 0.10
CA GLY A 565 14.79 -2.83 -0.80
C GLY A 565 15.06 -2.34 -2.22
N GLU A 566 16.14 -1.60 -2.50
CA GLU A 566 16.43 -1.08 -3.84
C GLU A 566 17.90 -1.27 -4.25
N PHE A 567 18.85 -0.99 -3.37
CA PHE A 567 20.28 -1.07 -3.70
C PHE A 567 20.73 -2.50 -4.06
N CYS A 568 20.04 -3.53 -3.57
CA CYS A 568 20.27 -4.93 -3.93
C CYS A 568 20.31 -5.19 -5.46
N HIS A 569 19.56 -4.44 -6.25
CA HIS A 569 19.63 -4.53 -7.72
C HIS A 569 21.00 -4.20 -8.30
N PHE A 570 21.74 -3.30 -7.67
CA PHE A 570 23.03 -2.82 -8.16
C PHE A 570 24.16 -3.70 -7.67
N VAL A 571 23.99 -4.30 -6.49
CA VAL A 571 24.85 -5.39 -6.00
C VAL A 571 24.73 -6.59 -6.95
N ASP A 572 23.52 -7.00 -7.28
CA ASP A 572 23.22 -8.07 -8.23
C ASP A 572 23.82 -7.80 -9.62
N TRP A 573 23.60 -6.59 -10.15
CA TRP A 573 24.13 -6.22 -11.47
C TRP A 573 25.65 -6.29 -11.49
N ALA A 574 26.33 -5.73 -10.48
CA ALA A 574 27.77 -5.76 -10.37
C ALA A 574 28.29 -7.22 -10.23
N ARG A 575 27.61 -8.05 -9.41
CA ARG A 575 27.94 -9.47 -9.23
C ARG A 575 27.83 -10.24 -10.55
N SER A 576 26.79 -9.96 -11.33
CA SER A 576 26.55 -10.61 -12.62
C SER A 576 27.58 -10.21 -13.69
N VAL A 577 28.03 -8.94 -13.73
CA VAL A 577 29.01 -8.44 -14.70
C VAL A 577 30.42 -8.92 -14.36
N VAL A 578 30.75 -8.92 -13.08
CA VAL A 578 32.06 -9.40 -12.61
C VAL A 578 32.18 -10.93 -12.70
N ASP A 579 31.09 -11.63 -12.54
CA ASP A 579 30.98 -13.11 -12.52
C ASP A 579 32.01 -13.77 -11.58
N SER A 580 32.17 -13.18 -10.38
CA SER A 580 33.05 -13.70 -9.31
C SER A 580 32.38 -13.40 -7.95
N PRO A 581 32.55 -14.27 -6.93
CA PRO A 581 31.96 -14.05 -5.61
C PRO A 581 32.44 -12.75 -4.96
N ILE A 582 31.57 -12.11 -4.19
CA ILE A 582 31.88 -10.91 -3.40
C ILE A 582 32.69 -11.36 -2.17
N HIS A 583 33.85 -10.76 -1.93
CA HIS A 583 34.74 -11.10 -0.82
C HIS A 583 34.58 -10.16 0.37
N SER A 584 34.44 -8.85 0.12
CA SER A 584 34.32 -7.88 1.20
C SER A 584 33.60 -6.60 0.75
N VAL A 585 33.05 -5.89 1.73
CA VAL A 585 32.28 -4.67 1.57
C VAL A 585 32.86 -3.57 2.43
N THR A 586 32.99 -2.38 1.87
CA THR A 586 33.20 -1.12 2.61
C THR A 586 32.09 -0.14 2.22
N ALA A 587 31.57 0.61 3.17
CA ALA A 587 30.51 1.56 2.91
C ALA A 587 30.75 2.86 3.70
N ALA A 588 30.41 3.99 3.07
CA ALA A 588 30.40 5.30 3.72
C ALA A 588 29.10 6.03 3.33
N GLY A 589 28.44 6.64 4.29
CA GLY A 589 27.24 7.42 4.08
C GLY A 589 27.45 8.90 4.35
N LEU A 590 26.64 9.75 3.71
CA LEU A 590 26.53 11.14 4.13
C LEU A 590 25.83 11.20 5.50
N PRO A 591 26.20 12.15 6.38
CA PRO A 591 25.48 12.38 7.64
C PRO A 591 23.98 12.61 7.38
N ASP A 592 23.16 12.11 8.29
CA ASP A 592 21.72 12.32 8.25
C ASP A 592 21.38 13.82 8.38
N GLY A 593 20.56 14.31 7.47
CA GLY A 593 20.02 15.66 7.45
C GLY A 593 18.53 15.68 7.78
N THR A 594 17.90 16.84 7.63
CA THR A 594 16.46 17.00 7.83
C THR A 594 15.63 16.27 6.78
N GLN A 595 16.13 16.17 5.56
CA GLN A 595 15.40 15.62 4.41
C GLN A 595 15.91 14.24 3.96
N TYR A 596 17.19 13.92 4.13
CA TYR A 596 17.81 12.69 3.66
C TYR A 596 18.41 11.95 4.85
N LYS A 597 18.04 10.68 5.02
CA LYS A 597 18.49 9.84 6.13
C LYS A 597 18.92 8.49 5.60
N SER A 598 20.20 8.15 5.82
CA SER A 598 20.80 6.83 5.52
C SER A 598 20.57 6.31 4.10
N ASP A 599 20.36 7.20 3.12
CA ASP A 599 20.04 6.88 1.72
C ASP A 599 20.91 7.58 0.69
N ASN A 600 22.08 8.12 1.11
CA ASN A 600 23.14 8.64 0.28
C ASN A 600 24.44 7.93 0.64
N VAL A 601 24.78 6.89 -0.10
CA VAL A 601 25.86 5.97 0.28
C VAL A 601 26.81 5.71 -0.89
N ALA A 602 28.09 5.54 -0.54
CA ALA A 602 29.15 5.03 -1.41
C ALA A 602 29.58 3.67 -0.89
N VAL A 603 29.51 2.66 -1.74
CA VAL A 603 29.82 1.26 -1.40
C VAL A 603 30.92 0.76 -2.33
N THR A 604 31.95 0.12 -1.77
CA THR A 604 32.98 -0.61 -2.53
C THR A 604 32.85 -2.10 -2.24
N LEU A 605 32.62 -2.86 -3.29
CA LEU A 605 32.65 -4.33 -3.28
C LEU A 605 34.01 -4.81 -3.82
N ARG A 606 34.65 -5.76 -3.14
CA ARG A 606 35.80 -6.49 -3.63
C ARG A 606 35.40 -7.92 -3.92
N PHE A 607 35.81 -8.43 -5.04
CA PHE A 607 35.50 -9.78 -5.52
C PHE A 607 36.68 -10.73 -5.35
N ALA A 608 36.41 -12.02 -5.34
CA ALA A 608 37.41 -13.06 -5.12
C ALA A 608 38.49 -13.11 -6.22
N ASP A 609 38.15 -12.69 -7.45
CA ASP A 609 39.09 -12.58 -8.57
C ASP A 609 39.94 -11.28 -8.54
N GLY A 610 39.81 -10.45 -7.50
CA GLY A 610 40.50 -9.17 -7.37
C GLY A 610 39.79 -7.99 -8.03
N SER A 611 38.64 -8.21 -8.70
CA SER A 611 37.81 -7.13 -9.25
C SER A 611 37.23 -6.23 -8.16
N VAL A 612 36.94 -4.98 -8.53
CA VAL A 612 36.36 -3.98 -7.61
C VAL A 612 35.17 -3.30 -8.24
N ALA A 613 34.08 -3.14 -7.48
CA ALA A 613 32.97 -2.32 -7.88
C ALA A 613 32.72 -1.15 -6.89
N ASN A 614 32.64 0.07 -7.42
CA ASN A 614 32.26 1.27 -6.67
C ASN A 614 30.82 1.68 -7.03
N LEU A 615 29.92 1.60 -6.08
CA LEU A 615 28.49 1.84 -6.28
C LEU A 615 28.08 3.07 -5.46
N LEU A 616 27.64 4.13 -6.15
CA LEU A 616 27.10 5.34 -5.52
C LEU A 616 25.57 5.32 -5.59
N TYR A 617 24.91 5.27 -4.45
CA TYR A 617 23.45 5.33 -4.35
C TYR A 617 23.06 6.65 -3.69
N LEU A 618 22.36 7.51 -4.43
CA LEU A 618 22.17 8.93 -4.11
C LEU A 618 20.69 9.29 -4.15
N ALA A 619 20.10 9.61 -2.99
CA ALA A 619 18.74 10.11 -2.86
C ALA A 619 18.62 11.63 -3.03
N ASN A 620 19.74 12.36 -2.89
CA ASN A 620 19.79 13.83 -2.91
C ASN A 620 20.02 14.43 -4.30
N GLY A 621 20.06 13.60 -5.36
CA GLY A 621 20.27 14.09 -6.72
C GLY A 621 19.01 14.64 -7.37
N ASP A 622 19.16 15.56 -8.33
CA ASP A 622 18.07 16.08 -9.12
C ASP A 622 17.52 15.04 -10.11
N ARG A 623 16.23 14.93 -10.21
CA ARG A 623 15.53 13.94 -11.06
C ARG A 623 15.64 14.22 -12.57
N SER A 624 16.14 15.37 -13.00
CA SER A 624 16.42 15.66 -14.41
C SER A 624 17.63 14.90 -14.93
N VAL A 625 18.54 14.45 -14.03
CA VAL A 625 19.67 13.59 -14.37
C VAL A 625 19.20 12.14 -14.47
N PRO A 626 19.60 11.38 -15.53
CA PRO A 626 19.27 9.96 -15.67
C PRO A 626 19.55 9.15 -14.42
N LYS A 627 18.68 8.18 -14.13
CA LYS A 627 18.73 7.44 -12.86
C LYS A 627 19.97 6.58 -12.73
N GLU A 628 20.35 5.84 -13.77
CA GLU A 628 21.32 4.74 -13.66
C GLU A 628 22.44 4.91 -14.68
N PHE A 629 23.68 4.97 -14.23
CA PHE A 629 24.86 5.08 -15.08
C PHE A 629 25.95 4.10 -14.61
N PHE A 630 26.52 3.34 -15.55
CA PHE A 630 27.51 2.31 -15.27
C PHE A 630 28.68 2.41 -16.21
N GLU A 631 29.91 2.20 -15.69
CA GLU A 631 31.15 2.06 -16.45
C GLU A 631 31.87 0.81 -16.01
N VAL A 632 32.42 0.06 -16.97
CA VAL A 632 33.18 -1.16 -16.73
C VAL A 632 34.48 -1.06 -17.48
N PHE A 633 35.60 -1.26 -16.80
CA PHE A 633 36.96 -1.19 -17.33
C PHE A 633 37.68 -2.52 -17.15
N CYS A 634 38.23 -3.10 -18.21
CA CYS A 634 39.01 -4.32 -18.14
C CYS A 634 39.88 -4.46 -19.39
N GLN A 635 41.18 -4.77 -19.22
CA GLN A 635 42.12 -5.11 -20.31
C GLN A 635 42.07 -4.14 -21.50
N GLY A 636 42.12 -2.83 -21.25
CA GLY A 636 42.06 -1.79 -22.27
C GLY A 636 40.71 -1.59 -22.94
N ALA A 637 39.65 -2.29 -22.47
CA ALA A 637 38.32 -2.15 -22.96
C ALA A 637 37.40 -1.42 -21.94
N VAL A 638 36.45 -0.65 -22.45
CA VAL A 638 35.52 0.13 -21.64
C VAL A 638 34.08 -0.08 -22.15
N ALA A 639 33.15 -0.34 -21.22
CA ALA A 639 31.72 -0.27 -21.50
C ALA A 639 31.09 0.87 -20.68
N ARG A 640 30.22 1.67 -21.32
CA ARG A 640 29.43 2.72 -20.69
C ARG A 640 27.94 2.51 -20.96
N LEU A 641 27.15 2.27 -19.91
CA LEU A 641 25.73 2.06 -19.99
C LEU A 641 25.00 3.23 -19.32
N ASP A 642 24.18 3.97 -20.09
CA ASP A 642 23.38 5.07 -19.59
C ASP A 642 21.90 4.72 -19.61
N ASP A 643 21.33 4.59 -18.42
CA ASP A 643 19.90 4.38 -18.10
C ASP A 643 19.23 3.27 -18.94
N PHE A 644 19.96 2.24 -19.33
CA PHE A 644 19.53 1.14 -20.21
C PHE A 644 18.93 1.63 -21.54
N ARG A 645 19.36 2.80 -22.02
CA ARG A 645 18.97 3.41 -23.28
C ARG A 645 20.13 3.48 -24.26
N THR A 646 21.34 3.69 -23.74
CA THR A 646 22.53 3.86 -24.55
C THR A 646 23.66 3.03 -23.97
N LEU A 647 24.34 2.28 -24.83
CA LEU A 647 25.56 1.53 -24.48
C LEU A 647 26.68 1.92 -25.47
N GLU A 648 27.82 2.27 -24.93
CA GLU A 648 29.07 2.45 -25.67
C GLU A 648 30.06 1.35 -25.26
N LEU A 649 30.62 0.64 -26.23
CA LEU A 649 31.64 -0.37 -26.06
C LEU A 649 32.92 0.08 -26.81
N ALA A 650 33.99 0.31 -26.09
CA ALA A 650 35.27 0.80 -26.63
C ALA A 650 36.38 -0.25 -26.42
N ARG A 651 37.09 -0.59 -27.49
CA ARG A 651 38.27 -1.46 -27.47
C ARG A 651 39.15 -1.16 -28.71
N ASP A 652 40.46 -1.16 -28.54
CA ASP A 652 41.45 -0.97 -29.63
C ASP A 652 41.17 0.29 -30.49
N GLY A 653 40.81 1.42 -29.83
CA GLY A 653 40.52 2.66 -30.50
C GLY A 653 39.17 2.71 -31.24
N LYS A 654 38.41 1.62 -31.24
CA LYS A 654 37.07 1.54 -31.86
C LYS A 654 35.98 1.65 -30.82
N VAL A 655 34.91 2.41 -31.15
CA VAL A 655 33.73 2.58 -30.28
C VAL A 655 32.49 2.09 -31.01
N GLN A 656 31.83 1.11 -30.45
CA GLN A 656 30.47 0.67 -30.88
C GLN A 656 29.42 1.32 -30.01
N LYS A 657 28.39 1.88 -30.61
CA LYS A 657 27.29 2.55 -29.91
C LYS A 657 25.98 1.86 -30.19
N PHE A 658 25.23 1.56 -29.12
CA PHE A 658 23.89 1.00 -29.18
C PHE A 658 22.94 2.01 -28.53
N LYS A 659 21.80 2.28 -29.16
CA LYS A 659 20.80 3.21 -28.66
C LYS A 659 19.40 2.65 -28.90
N GLY A 660 18.51 2.77 -27.91
CA GLY A 660 17.16 2.23 -28.02
C GLY A 660 16.20 2.76 -26.96
N ILE A 661 15.02 2.18 -26.94
CA ILE A 661 14.04 2.39 -25.85
C ILE A 661 14.61 1.73 -24.59
N GLN A 662 14.37 2.35 -23.44
CA GLN A 662 14.77 1.78 -22.16
C GLN A 662 14.17 0.37 -21.97
N ASP A 663 15.05 -0.61 -21.80
CA ASP A 663 14.70 -1.97 -21.44
C ASP A 663 15.59 -2.44 -20.30
N LYS A 664 14.98 -2.64 -19.14
CA LYS A 664 15.65 -3.10 -17.91
C LYS A 664 15.56 -4.62 -17.71
N GLY A 665 15.11 -5.37 -18.71
CA GLY A 665 15.20 -6.83 -18.73
C GLY A 665 14.02 -7.59 -18.10
N HIS A 666 12.97 -6.95 -17.60
CA HIS A 666 11.86 -7.65 -16.93
C HIS A 666 11.20 -8.74 -17.77
N ARG A 667 10.98 -8.48 -19.06
CA ARG A 667 10.38 -9.49 -19.94
C ARG A 667 11.30 -10.70 -20.13
N ARG A 668 12.58 -10.45 -20.33
CA ARG A 668 13.60 -11.49 -20.55
C ARG A 668 13.78 -12.35 -19.31
N GLU A 669 13.86 -11.72 -18.14
CA GLU A 669 13.88 -12.37 -16.84
C GLU A 669 12.73 -13.35 -16.66
N LEU A 670 11.48 -12.86 -16.84
CA LEU A 670 10.28 -13.68 -16.72
C LEU A 670 10.23 -14.80 -17.75
N GLN A 671 10.66 -14.54 -19.00
CA GLN A 671 10.74 -15.54 -20.05
C GLN A 671 11.68 -16.69 -19.66
N LEU A 672 12.92 -16.36 -19.23
CA LEU A 672 13.90 -17.36 -18.79
C LEU A 672 13.43 -18.14 -17.56
N THR A 673 12.77 -17.46 -16.61
CA THR A 673 12.19 -18.09 -15.44
C THR A 673 11.13 -19.13 -15.83
N ILE A 674 10.20 -18.76 -16.68
CA ILE A 674 9.12 -19.67 -17.14
C ILE A 674 9.70 -20.83 -17.97
N GLU A 675 10.68 -20.57 -18.84
CA GLU A 675 11.36 -21.60 -19.65
C GLU A 675 12.08 -22.61 -18.73
N ALA A 676 12.79 -22.14 -17.69
CA ALA A 676 13.47 -23.01 -16.74
C ALA A 676 12.49 -23.85 -15.92
N ILE A 677 11.40 -23.26 -15.42
CA ILE A 677 10.34 -23.99 -14.69
C ILE A 677 9.72 -25.06 -15.58
N ARG A 678 9.35 -24.72 -16.81
CA ARG A 678 8.71 -25.64 -17.78
C ARG A 678 9.61 -26.83 -18.12
N SER A 679 10.90 -26.55 -18.32
CA SER A 679 11.88 -27.57 -18.70
C SER A 679 12.40 -28.40 -17.52
N GLY A 680 12.05 -28.03 -16.28
CA GLY A 680 12.58 -28.66 -15.06
C GLY A 680 14.06 -28.33 -14.82
N ASN A 681 14.58 -27.27 -15.44
CA ASN A 681 15.94 -26.78 -15.25
C ASN A 681 16.10 -26.02 -13.92
N SER A 682 17.34 -25.79 -13.51
CA SER A 682 17.69 -24.92 -12.38
C SER A 682 17.29 -23.46 -12.65
N SER A 683 17.19 -22.66 -11.60
CA SER A 683 16.94 -21.21 -11.69
C SER A 683 18.02 -20.54 -12.54
N PRO A 684 17.67 -19.51 -13.35
CA PRO A 684 18.62 -18.71 -14.11
C PRO A 684 19.69 -18.02 -13.25
N ILE A 685 19.41 -17.79 -11.97
CA ILE A 685 20.37 -17.33 -10.98
C ILE A 685 20.53 -18.44 -9.93
N PRO A 686 21.76 -18.92 -9.66
CA PRO A 686 22.01 -19.92 -8.61
C PRO A 686 21.53 -19.42 -7.25
N PHE A 687 20.96 -20.30 -6.42
CA PHE A 687 20.41 -19.92 -5.12
C PHE A 687 21.48 -19.30 -4.20
N GLU A 688 22.69 -19.84 -4.23
CA GLU A 688 23.85 -19.35 -3.47
C GLU A 688 24.18 -17.89 -3.82
N GLU A 689 24.04 -17.53 -5.10
CA GLU A 689 24.24 -16.15 -5.57
C GLU A 689 23.13 -15.21 -5.11
N LEU A 690 21.89 -15.67 -5.08
CA LEU A 690 20.75 -14.91 -4.52
C LEU A 690 20.96 -14.63 -3.02
N VAL A 691 21.45 -15.62 -2.27
CA VAL A 691 21.82 -15.49 -0.86
C VAL A 691 22.98 -14.51 -0.69
N GLU A 692 24.06 -14.65 -1.50
CA GLU A 692 25.23 -13.79 -1.48
C GLU A 692 24.85 -12.32 -1.68
N VAL A 693 24.05 -12.02 -2.70
CA VAL A 693 23.59 -10.66 -3.00
C VAL A 693 22.76 -10.09 -1.83
N THR A 694 21.89 -10.89 -1.25
CA THR A 694 21.04 -10.47 -0.12
C THR A 694 21.86 -10.20 1.13
N GLU A 695 22.77 -11.12 1.50
CA GLU A 695 23.69 -10.96 2.64
C GLU A 695 24.61 -9.74 2.45
N THR A 696 25.05 -9.48 1.22
CA THR A 696 25.86 -8.29 0.90
C THR A 696 25.12 -7.00 1.26
N THR A 697 23.81 -6.93 1.07
CA THR A 697 23.03 -5.73 1.47
C THR A 697 22.99 -5.53 2.98
N PHE A 698 22.88 -6.61 3.75
CA PHE A 698 22.96 -6.56 5.22
C PHE A 698 24.34 -6.12 5.70
N GLN A 699 25.39 -6.56 5.01
CA GLN A 699 26.75 -6.13 5.31
C GLN A 699 27.00 -4.67 4.96
N VAL A 700 26.38 -4.15 3.89
CA VAL A 700 26.41 -2.71 3.60
C VAL A 700 25.81 -1.92 4.76
N GLN A 701 24.65 -2.35 5.29
CA GLN A 701 24.03 -1.71 6.46
C GLN A 701 24.93 -1.78 7.70
N GLN A 702 25.55 -2.93 7.94
CA GLN A 702 26.49 -3.11 9.04
C GLN A 702 27.72 -2.22 8.89
N ALA A 703 28.35 -2.17 7.70
CA ALA A 703 29.51 -1.32 7.43
C ALA A 703 29.17 0.17 7.59
N LEU A 704 27.97 0.61 7.22
CA LEU A 704 27.49 1.98 7.45
C LEU A 704 27.33 2.29 8.95
N ALA A 705 26.91 1.32 9.75
CA ALA A 705 26.71 1.49 11.17
C ALA A 705 28.01 1.47 11.97
N THR A 706 29.00 0.63 11.58
CA THR A 706 30.26 0.43 12.32
C THR A 706 31.45 1.21 11.76
N GLY A 707 31.40 1.59 10.49
CA GLY A 707 32.56 2.17 9.78
C GLY A 707 33.65 1.16 9.43
N GLU A 708 33.44 -0.13 9.67
CA GLU A 708 34.42 -1.19 9.48
C GLU A 708 34.22 -1.94 8.15
N VAL A 709 35.30 -2.59 7.68
CA VAL A 709 35.24 -3.49 6.51
C VAL A 709 34.53 -4.77 6.91
N SER A 710 33.40 -5.05 6.29
CA SER A 710 32.70 -6.32 6.49
C SER A 710 33.20 -7.37 5.49
N ARG A 711 33.50 -8.60 5.96
CA ARG A 711 33.93 -9.73 5.12
C ARG A 711 32.81 -10.76 5.03
N LEU A 712 32.57 -11.24 3.82
CA LEU A 712 31.71 -12.40 3.60
C LEU A 712 32.52 -13.64 3.98
N THR A 713 32.09 -14.33 5.04
CA THR A 713 32.58 -15.67 5.34
C THR A 713 32.06 -16.61 4.25
N PRO A 714 32.91 -17.37 3.56
CA PRO A 714 32.46 -18.44 2.68
C PRO A 714 31.57 -19.38 3.51
N ASN A 715 30.40 -19.72 3.00
CA ASN A 715 29.53 -20.70 3.64
C ASN A 715 30.18 -22.08 3.52
N THR A 716 31.05 -22.45 4.48
CA THR A 716 31.77 -23.73 4.53
C THR A 716 30.87 -24.82 5.15
N GLN A 717 29.61 -24.87 4.83
CA GLN A 717 28.87 -26.10 4.91
C GLN A 717 29.03 -26.78 3.55
N ASP A 718 30.01 -27.69 3.50
CA ASP A 718 30.20 -28.66 2.42
C ASP A 718 28.89 -29.43 2.18
N VAL A 719 28.04 -28.87 1.34
CA VAL A 719 27.05 -29.66 0.63
C VAL A 719 27.77 -30.06 -0.66
N SER A 720 28.50 -31.16 -0.62
CA SER A 720 29.06 -31.83 -1.79
C SER A 720 27.91 -32.31 -2.69
N ALA A 721 27.29 -31.39 -3.39
CA ALA A 721 26.55 -31.70 -4.60
C ALA A 721 27.52 -31.65 -5.77
N PRO A 722 27.53 -32.65 -6.68
CA PRO A 722 28.36 -32.59 -7.87
C PRO A 722 28.02 -31.29 -8.62
N ALA A 723 29.06 -30.55 -8.99
CA ALA A 723 28.93 -29.31 -9.76
C ALA A 723 28.05 -29.58 -10.98
N SER A 724 26.83 -29.05 -10.97
CA SER A 724 25.97 -29.10 -12.14
C SER A 724 26.66 -28.32 -13.25
N PRO A 725 26.77 -28.86 -14.47
CA PRO A 725 27.29 -28.10 -15.59
C PRO A 725 26.44 -26.83 -15.72
N ARG A 726 27.10 -25.68 -15.77
CA ARG A 726 26.45 -24.39 -16.02
C ARG A 726 25.57 -24.53 -17.25
N PRO A 727 24.33 -24.03 -17.27
CA PRO A 727 23.56 -24.04 -18.49
C PRO A 727 24.34 -23.25 -19.55
N GLU A 728 24.82 -23.94 -20.57
CA GLU A 728 25.28 -23.28 -21.81
C GLU A 728 24.03 -22.54 -22.34
N TYR A 729 24.10 -21.22 -22.35
CA TYR A 729 23.10 -20.42 -23.02
C TYR A 729 23.06 -20.83 -24.47
N LEU A 730 22.10 -21.64 -24.86
CA LEU A 730 21.85 -22.05 -26.23
C LEU A 730 21.71 -20.79 -27.07
N MET A 731 22.75 -20.53 -27.85
CA MET A 731 22.79 -19.52 -28.90
C MET A 731 21.81 -19.96 -30.00
N VAL A 732 20.58 -19.49 -29.98
CA VAL A 732 19.68 -19.59 -31.11
C VAL A 732 20.02 -18.45 -32.06
N GLY A 733 20.68 -18.78 -33.19
CA GLY A 733 20.90 -17.86 -34.29
C GLY A 733 22.38 -17.74 -34.69
N ARG A 734 22.99 -18.83 -35.13
CA ARG A 734 24.06 -18.75 -36.14
C ARG A 734 23.40 -18.76 -37.52
N GLU A 735 23.24 -17.60 -38.12
CA GLU A 735 23.26 -17.54 -39.56
C GLU A 735 24.68 -17.88 -40.01
N VAL A 736 24.84 -19.05 -40.59
CA VAL A 736 26.03 -19.49 -41.28
C VAL A 736 26.08 -18.72 -42.59
N PHE A 737 26.94 -17.71 -42.70
CA PHE A 737 27.34 -17.19 -43.99
C PHE A 737 28.33 -18.17 -44.58
N PRO A 738 28.15 -18.61 -45.84
CA PRO A 738 29.10 -19.52 -46.48
C PRO A 738 30.44 -18.84 -46.69
N SER A 739 31.49 -19.56 -46.36
CA SER A 739 32.91 -19.22 -46.61
C SER A 739 33.21 -19.31 -48.11
N SER A 740 32.82 -18.29 -48.85
CA SER A 740 33.29 -18.12 -50.25
C SER A 740 33.25 -16.65 -50.62
N MET A 741 34.22 -15.88 -50.08
CA MET A 741 34.65 -14.58 -50.61
C MET A 741 35.83 -14.07 -49.78
N ALA A 742 36.90 -14.84 -49.72
CA ALA A 742 38.22 -14.42 -49.21
C ALA A 742 39.32 -14.80 -50.21
N GLU A 743 39.14 -14.41 -51.44
CA GLU A 743 40.20 -14.40 -52.46
C GLU A 743 39.77 -13.49 -53.60
N GLN A 744 40.00 -12.18 -53.44
CA GLN A 744 40.17 -11.19 -54.53
C GLN A 744 40.20 -9.78 -53.93
N ALA A 745 41.36 -9.41 -53.37
CA ALA A 745 41.82 -8.03 -53.26
C ALA A 745 43.28 -8.05 -52.84
N ARG A 746 44.10 -8.56 -53.73
CA ARG A 746 45.50 -8.18 -53.89
C ARG A 746 45.68 -7.90 -55.39
N ASP A 747 45.54 -6.63 -55.69
CA ASP A 747 46.35 -5.86 -56.65
C ASP A 747 45.98 -4.40 -56.47
#